data_20d54e78b488541c65e166e45178a7d2
#
_entry.id   20d54e78b488541c65e166e45178a7d2
#
_cell.length_a   1.000
_cell.length_b   1.000
_cell.length_c   1.000
_cell.angle_alpha   90.00
_cell.angle_beta   90.00
_cell.angle_gamma   90.00
#
_symmetry.space_group_name_H-M   'P 1'
#
loop_
_entity.id
_entity.type
_entity.pdbx_description
1 polymer ?
#
loop_
_entity_poly.entity_id
_entity_poly.type
_entity_poly.pdbx_seq_one_letter_code
_entity_poly.pdbx_strand_id
1 'polypeptide(L)'
;MAIRMTGLTSGLDTESIVAALVSAQKMKGTKVQNKLTKSEWTEEIWKGLNTKLYSFYTKELTKFKTQGSYLTKKATSSKEAAVTATASNSAANGSHSLEIRSLASSQNVTGAKIKDATSTMKSLTDLGMTAGTVIKLSTADGKKSAQLEVTGTTTIADFVSTCKSIGLNANFDTKQQRFFISSASSGADQGFSITTGTSTRMDADKKIKDLISNATGTDDALYDNYVSAADTIKAKLKSTLESSGGSMVDAATDILECARDGDDDATVQEKLAKYGITDEEYATFKDAYNAARAVDDADRTLNNNMCGYLAEQQDESGLKGIFESFAASSDSVLFRSELSSAYDSLKDLNSDQFAELKTLAMNDTATEDEITAAGLTLNQVNNYKLLTQHIDKDAFDTQMEIYAKNEVTGATKLPDGKSQLTVLGLDEIDATGKTESDNISGSGLSIKWANDAVIKLDGAELTGSSNTFTVNGLTLNLTGTTLDKTTGEYEEIQLNVTNDTDTAYKMVKDFVKKYNELLEEMNKLYKADSARGYDPLTDEQKEAMTDDEIEKWETKIKDSLLRRDDTLSGIITVMRSSLQTTTEVDGKKYSLSSFGIRTSSDYTENGKLHIYGDEDDETYSTQTNMLKAALEENPEAVMKTLAEAGQSLYDAMTKKMAKTSLSSALTFYNDKKMDDDQKAYKKQISSLEDKLNDLEDRYYKQFTAMEKAMTKMQNSASVFGTYYGNNS
;
A
#
# COMPACT_ATOMS: atom_id res chain seq x y z
N MET A 1 25.44 -40.22 -31.66
CA MET A 1 26.92 -40.24 -31.63
C MET A 1 27.36 -41.52 -32.36
N ALA A 2 28.11 -41.40 -33.45
CA ALA A 2 28.72 -42.57 -34.12
C ALA A 2 29.80 -43.12 -33.17
N ILE A 3 29.83 -44.43 -32.96
CA ILE A 3 30.87 -45.13 -32.19
C ILE A 3 32.18 -44.84 -32.89
N ARG A 4 33.05 -44.02 -32.29
CA ARG A 4 34.40 -43.72 -32.79
C ARG A 4 35.28 -44.92 -32.43
N MET A 5 35.53 -45.82 -33.37
CA MET A 5 36.50 -46.90 -33.19
C MET A 5 37.87 -46.34 -33.53
N THR A 6 38.69 -46.12 -32.49
CA THR A 6 40.01 -45.50 -32.61
C THR A 6 41.11 -46.49 -32.29
N GLY A 7 42.14 -46.60 -33.13
CA GLY A 7 43.42 -47.27 -32.84
C GLY A 7 43.46 -48.78 -32.68
N LEU A 8 42.35 -49.46 -33.00
CA LEU A 8 42.22 -50.92 -32.77
C LEU A 8 43.19 -51.79 -33.60
N THR A 9 43.60 -51.27 -34.77
CA THR A 9 44.46 -52.05 -35.70
C THR A 9 45.87 -51.46 -35.82
N SER A 10 45.97 -50.12 -35.74
CA SER A 10 47.27 -49.42 -35.88
C SER A 10 48.01 -49.22 -34.56
N GLY A 11 47.34 -49.31 -33.42
CA GLY A 11 47.92 -48.93 -32.11
C GLY A 11 48.17 -47.43 -31.96
N LEU A 12 47.67 -46.60 -32.90
CA LEU A 12 47.84 -45.14 -32.86
C LEU A 12 46.77 -44.51 -31.98
N ASP A 13 47.17 -43.63 -31.08
CA ASP A 13 46.27 -42.77 -30.35
C ASP A 13 45.73 -41.66 -31.28
N THR A 14 44.67 -42.03 -32.03
CA THR A 14 44.05 -41.14 -33.02
C THR A 14 43.38 -39.95 -32.38
N GLU A 15 42.97 -40.06 -31.13
CA GLU A 15 42.33 -38.95 -30.38
C GLU A 15 43.35 -37.84 -30.10
N SER A 16 44.51 -38.18 -29.55
CA SER A 16 45.61 -37.22 -29.33
C SER A 16 46.12 -36.60 -30.64
N ILE A 17 46.18 -37.40 -31.73
CA ILE A 17 46.63 -36.89 -33.05
C ILE A 17 45.59 -35.89 -33.61
N VAL A 18 44.31 -36.19 -33.57
CA VAL A 18 43.27 -35.29 -34.02
C VAL A 18 43.26 -34.03 -33.18
N ALA A 19 43.36 -34.14 -31.83
CA ALA A 19 43.46 -33.00 -30.92
C ALA A 19 44.66 -32.08 -31.26
N ALA A 20 45.83 -32.67 -31.60
CA ALA A 20 46.99 -31.90 -32.07
C ALA A 20 46.76 -31.20 -33.40
N LEU A 21 46.12 -31.88 -34.36
CA LEU A 21 45.82 -31.31 -35.71
C LEU A 21 44.79 -30.17 -35.66
N VAL A 22 43.84 -30.19 -34.71
CA VAL A 22 42.82 -29.14 -34.60
C VAL A 22 43.22 -28.06 -33.57
N SER A 23 44.33 -28.23 -32.84
CA SER A 23 44.78 -27.32 -31.78
C SER A 23 44.89 -25.85 -32.25
N ALA A 24 45.40 -25.62 -33.48
CA ALA A 24 45.51 -24.28 -34.05
C ALA A 24 44.11 -23.58 -34.25
N GLN A 25 43.09 -24.37 -34.55
CA GLN A 25 41.73 -23.88 -34.69
C GLN A 25 41.08 -23.63 -33.31
N LYS A 26 41.29 -24.54 -32.36
CA LYS A 26 40.89 -24.39 -30.94
C LYS A 26 41.50 -23.12 -30.35
N MET A 27 42.80 -22.86 -30.59
CA MET A 27 43.45 -21.62 -30.16
C MET A 27 42.85 -20.33 -30.71
N LYS A 28 42.32 -20.36 -31.95
CA LYS A 28 41.58 -19.20 -32.51
C LYS A 28 40.27 -19.00 -31.78
N GLY A 29 39.54 -20.04 -31.47
CA GLY A 29 38.33 -20.02 -30.67
C GLY A 29 38.61 -19.42 -29.28
N THR A 30 39.61 -19.96 -28.57
CA THR A 30 40.03 -19.45 -27.25
C THR A 30 40.42 -17.96 -27.26
N LYS A 31 41.08 -17.49 -28.31
CA LYS A 31 41.40 -16.04 -28.44
C LYS A 31 40.15 -15.17 -28.57
N VAL A 32 39.15 -15.63 -29.28
CA VAL A 32 37.87 -14.88 -29.41
C VAL A 32 37.08 -14.99 -28.09
N GLN A 33 37.06 -16.14 -27.46
CA GLN A 33 36.44 -16.34 -26.13
C GLN A 33 37.07 -15.42 -25.09
N ASN A 34 38.42 -15.32 -25.06
CA ASN A 34 39.11 -14.40 -24.16
C ASN A 34 38.74 -12.94 -24.41
N LYS A 35 38.49 -12.53 -25.66
CA LYS A 35 38.00 -11.19 -25.98
C LYS A 35 36.59 -10.98 -25.48
N LEU A 36 35.71 -11.97 -25.64
CA LEU A 36 34.34 -11.92 -25.12
C LEU A 36 34.36 -11.78 -23.61
N THR A 37 35.03 -12.66 -22.90
CA THR A 37 35.14 -12.64 -21.44
C THR A 37 35.72 -11.30 -20.92
N LYS A 38 36.78 -10.78 -21.56
CA LYS A 38 37.34 -9.47 -21.20
C LYS A 38 36.32 -8.34 -21.47
N SER A 39 35.53 -8.41 -22.53
CA SER A 39 34.47 -7.44 -22.83
C SER A 39 33.35 -7.49 -21.81
N GLU A 40 32.92 -8.69 -21.42
CA GLU A 40 31.88 -8.89 -20.39
C GLU A 40 32.36 -8.35 -19.02
N TRP A 41 33.58 -8.65 -18.59
CA TRP A 41 34.17 -8.07 -17.38
C TRP A 41 34.34 -6.55 -17.46
N THR A 42 34.70 -6.01 -18.63
CA THR A 42 34.80 -4.55 -18.83
C THR A 42 33.45 -3.89 -18.67
N GLU A 43 32.41 -4.51 -19.21
CA GLU A 43 31.03 -4.02 -19.06
C GLU A 43 30.56 -4.07 -17.60
N GLU A 44 30.87 -5.13 -16.87
CA GLU A 44 30.55 -5.27 -15.45
C GLU A 44 31.18 -4.14 -14.62
N ILE A 45 32.46 -3.86 -14.84
CA ILE A 45 33.18 -2.78 -14.16
C ILE A 45 32.54 -1.42 -14.50
N TRP A 46 32.22 -1.19 -15.78
CA TRP A 46 31.54 0.02 -16.21
C TRP A 46 30.14 0.17 -15.62
N LYS A 47 29.36 -0.91 -15.52
CA LYS A 47 28.03 -0.90 -14.84
C LYS A 47 28.16 -0.48 -13.38
N GLY A 48 29.12 -1.05 -12.67
CA GLY A 48 29.42 -0.70 -11.28
C GLY A 48 29.78 0.78 -11.13
N LEU A 49 30.72 1.24 -11.94
CA LEU A 49 31.18 2.64 -11.93
C LEU A 49 30.05 3.60 -12.36
N ASN A 50 29.28 3.26 -13.39
CA ASN A 50 28.13 4.05 -13.84
C ASN A 50 27.08 4.23 -12.74
N THR A 51 26.80 3.18 -11.98
CA THR A 51 25.85 3.24 -10.85
C THR A 51 26.33 4.25 -9.79
N LYS A 52 27.62 4.25 -9.46
CA LYS A 52 28.21 5.19 -8.51
C LYS A 52 28.19 6.62 -9.03
N LEU A 53 28.61 6.83 -10.28
CA LEU A 53 28.60 8.15 -10.94
C LEU A 53 27.17 8.71 -11.05
N TYR A 54 26.20 7.89 -11.41
CA TYR A 54 24.81 8.30 -11.50
C TYR A 54 24.21 8.60 -10.12
N SER A 55 24.55 7.80 -9.09
CA SER A 55 24.15 8.10 -7.71
C SER A 55 24.73 9.43 -7.21
N PHE A 56 26.01 9.69 -7.48
CA PHE A 56 26.63 10.97 -7.17
C PHE A 56 25.93 12.12 -7.89
N TYR A 57 25.67 11.98 -9.19
CA TYR A 57 24.98 12.97 -10.01
C TYR A 57 23.56 13.31 -9.49
N THR A 58 22.78 12.30 -9.14
CA THR A 58 21.38 12.48 -8.74
C THR A 58 21.23 12.89 -7.27
N LYS A 59 22.14 12.52 -6.39
CA LYS A 59 22.04 12.77 -4.96
C LYS A 59 22.93 13.94 -4.54
N GLU A 60 24.23 13.73 -4.53
CA GLU A 60 25.17 14.67 -3.92
C GLU A 60 25.33 15.95 -4.76
N LEU A 61 25.51 15.78 -6.07
CA LEU A 61 25.67 16.91 -6.98
C LEU A 61 24.39 17.74 -7.14
N THR A 62 23.22 17.08 -7.11
CA THR A 62 21.93 17.77 -7.14
C THR A 62 21.73 18.64 -5.90
N LYS A 63 22.13 18.18 -4.72
CA LYS A 63 22.12 19.00 -3.51
C LYS A 63 23.12 20.15 -3.60
N PHE A 64 24.34 19.84 -4.03
CA PHE A 64 25.45 20.80 -4.10
C PHE A 64 25.18 21.95 -5.08
N LYS A 65 24.50 21.71 -6.20
CA LYS A 65 24.14 22.78 -7.16
C LYS A 65 22.91 23.61 -6.75
N THR A 66 22.13 23.16 -5.75
CA THR A 66 20.88 23.81 -5.36
C THR A 66 21.15 24.88 -4.31
N GLN A 67 20.95 26.15 -4.66
CA GLN A 67 21.18 27.28 -3.75
C GLN A 67 20.43 27.14 -2.43
N GLY A 68 19.17 26.69 -2.47
CA GLY A 68 18.36 26.48 -1.26
C GLY A 68 18.96 25.49 -0.25
N SER A 69 19.85 24.61 -0.67
CA SER A 69 20.55 23.68 0.23
C SER A 69 21.54 24.36 1.16
N TYR A 70 21.96 25.57 0.84
CA TYR A 70 22.90 26.36 1.67
C TYR A 70 22.20 27.38 2.57
N LEU A 71 20.89 27.61 2.35
CA LEU A 71 20.08 28.58 3.08
C LEU A 71 19.39 27.94 4.30
N THR A 72 19.95 26.87 4.80
CA THR A 72 19.41 26.20 5.99
C THR A 72 19.45 27.16 7.19
N LYS A 73 18.37 27.12 7.97
CA LYS A 73 18.23 27.92 9.19
C LYS A 73 18.21 27.00 10.39
N LYS A 74 18.73 27.51 11.49
CA LYS A 74 18.67 26.86 12.79
C LYS A 74 17.84 27.73 13.72
N ALA A 75 16.82 27.11 14.34
CA ALA A 75 16.08 27.74 15.40
C ALA A 75 16.46 27.10 16.73
N THR A 76 16.74 27.92 17.73
CA THR A 76 17.04 27.49 19.12
C THR A 76 16.05 28.09 20.05
N SER A 77 15.67 27.35 21.10
CA SER A 77 14.77 27.79 22.16
C SER A 77 15.55 27.94 23.47
N SER A 78 15.30 29.01 24.23
CA SER A 78 15.86 29.15 25.56
C SER A 78 15.29 28.14 26.57
N LYS A 79 14.19 27.46 26.21
CA LYS A 79 13.51 26.46 27.07
C LYS A 79 13.02 25.27 26.19
N GLU A 80 13.96 24.43 25.74
CA GLU A 80 13.66 23.28 24.85
C GLU A 80 12.67 22.29 25.48
N ALA A 81 12.61 22.22 26.82
CA ALA A 81 11.63 21.38 27.51
C ALA A 81 10.17 21.83 27.28
N ALA A 82 9.92 23.10 26.93
CA ALA A 82 8.59 23.64 26.69
C ALA A 82 8.26 23.77 25.20
N VAL A 83 9.26 24.04 24.35
CA VAL A 83 9.10 24.15 22.90
C VAL A 83 10.38 23.79 22.16
N THR A 84 10.24 22.99 21.11
CA THR A 84 11.28 22.81 20.11
C THR A 84 10.91 23.61 18.87
N ALA A 85 11.88 24.29 18.29
CA ALA A 85 11.67 25.11 17.10
C ALA A 85 12.54 24.62 15.94
N THR A 86 11.97 24.59 14.74
CA THR A 86 12.71 24.42 13.49
C THR A 86 12.41 25.59 12.57
N ALA A 87 13.37 25.95 11.74
CA ALA A 87 13.23 27.06 10.81
C ALA A 87 13.34 26.59 9.37
N SER A 88 12.44 27.03 8.51
CA SER A 88 12.56 26.85 7.07
C SER A 88 13.56 27.84 6.48
N ASN A 89 13.98 27.61 5.23
CA ASN A 89 14.90 28.52 4.54
C ASN A 89 14.33 29.95 4.37
N SER A 90 13.02 30.12 4.46
CA SER A 90 12.33 31.41 4.38
C SER A 90 12.21 32.16 5.71
N ALA A 91 12.57 31.53 6.83
CA ALA A 91 12.52 32.17 8.12
C ALA A 91 13.49 33.34 8.19
N ALA A 92 13.05 34.48 8.75
CA ALA A 92 13.91 35.62 8.98
C ALA A 92 14.87 35.35 10.16
N ASN A 93 16.12 35.77 10.02
CA ASN A 93 17.05 35.76 11.17
C ASN A 93 16.59 36.78 12.22
N GLY A 94 16.61 36.39 13.45
CA GLY A 94 16.22 37.28 14.56
C GLY A 94 15.90 36.52 15.83
N SER A 95 15.55 37.27 16.83
CA SER A 95 15.05 36.75 18.12
C SER A 95 13.54 36.99 18.21
N HIS A 96 12.78 35.97 18.55
CA HIS A 96 11.34 35.99 18.70
C HIS A 96 10.99 35.70 20.18
N SER A 97 9.97 36.36 20.70
CA SER A 97 9.45 36.08 22.03
C SER A 97 8.23 35.15 21.95
N LEU A 98 8.16 34.18 22.85
CA LEU A 98 7.09 33.20 22.88
C LEU A 98 6.60 32.97 24.33
N GLU A 99 5.29 33.11 24.54
CA GLU A 99 4.57 32.60 25.70
C GLU A 99 3.67 31.44 25.28
N ILE A 100 3.66 30.32 26.01
CA ILE A 100 2.77 29.18 25.76
C ILE A 100 1.74 29.14 26.88
N ARG A 101 0.49 29.51 26.54
CA ARG A 101 -0.60 29.66 27.51
C ARG A 101 -1.35 28.36 27.75
N SER A 102 -1.67 27.63 26.68
CA SER A 102 -2.30 26.30 26.75
C SER A 102 -1.77 25.38 25.69
N LEU A 103 -1.89 24.07 25.92
CA LEU A 103 -1.59 23.03 24.94
C LEU A 103 -2.89 22.50 24.37
N ALA A 104 -2.88 22.17 23.10
CA ALA A 104 -3.98 21.43 22.48
C ALA A 104 -4.09 20.05 23.11
N SER A 105 -5.29 19.64 23.42
CA SER A 105 -5.59 18.32 23.96
C SER A 105 -6.80 17.69 23.28
N SER A 106 -6.81 16.37 23.21
CA SER A 106 -7.99 15.59 22.81
C SER A 106 -8.95 15.46 23.97
N GLN A 107 -10.25 15.35 23.69
CA GLN A 107 -11.20 14.92 24.70
C GLN A 107 -10.97 13.46 25.06
N ASN A 108 -10.95 13.17 26.37
CA ASN A 108 -10.80 11.81 26.90
C ASN A 108 -11.88 11.57 27.94
N VAL A 109 -12.60 10.47 27.80
CA VAL A 109 -13.63 10.01 28.73
C VAL A 109 -13.25 8.62 29.23
N THR A 110 -13.09 8.50 30.54
CA THR A 110 -12.95 7.22 31.24
C THR A 110 -14.21 6.97 32.05
N GLY A 111 -14.99 5.97 31.64
CA GLY A 111 -16.24 5.63 32.31
C GLY A 111 -16.04 5.07 33.73
N ALA A 112 -17.07 5.18 34.56
CA ALA A 112 -17.13 4.49 35.83
C ALA A 112 -17.16 2.95 35.61
N LYS A 113 -16.84 2.19 36.66
CA LYS A 113 -16.89 0.72 36.60
C LYS A 113 -18.35 0.24 36.49
N ILE A 114 -18.62 -0.59 35.50
CA ILE A 114 -19.95 -1.21 35.25
C ILE A 114 -19.95 -2.58 35.90
N LYS A 115 -20.88 -2.79 36.83
CA LYS A 115 -21.02 -4.08 37.51
C LYS A 115 -21.44 -5.16 36.51
N ASP A 116 -20.83 -6.33 36.59
CA ASP A 116 -21.19 -7.53 35.82
C ASP A 116 -20.97 -7.41 34.29
N ALA A 117 -20.30 -6.35 33.80
CA ALA A 117 -19.96 -6.19 32.39
C ALA A 117 -18.64 -6.89 32.04
N THR A 118 -18.63 -8.21 32.02
CA THR A 118 -17.42 -9.03 31.79
C THR A 118 -17.18 -9.39 30.31
N SER A 119 -18.12 -9.04 29.41
CA SER A 119 -18.05 -9.32 27.97
C SER A 119 -18.58 -8.12 27.18
N THR A 120 -18.00 -7.87 26.03
CA THR A 120 -18.48 -6.87 25.05
C THR A 120 -19.79 -7.28 24.38
N MET A 121 -20.14 -8.57 24.43
CA MET A 121 -21.42 -9.10 23.92
C MET A 121 -22.57 -8.96 24.91
N LYS A 122 -22.35 -8.39 26.09
CA LYS A 122 -23.38 -8.12 27.06
C LYS A 122 -24.37 -7.10 26.50
N SER A 123 -25.67 -7.42 26.54
CA SER A 123 -26.74 -6.53 26.10
C SER A 123 -26.83 -5.30 26.99
N LEU A 124 -27.12 -4.15 26.40
CA LEU A 124 -27.30 -2.91 27.14
C LEU A 124 -28.58 -2.94 28.00
N THR A 125 -29.60 -3.68 27.58
CA THR A 125 -30.81 -3.90 28.36
C THR A 125 -30.56 -4.80 29.57
N ASP A 126 -29.69 -5.81 29.46
CA ASP A 126 -29.27 -6.62 30.59
C ASP A 126 -28.46 -5.85 31.64
N LEU A 127 -27.83 -4.73 31.24
CA LEU A 127 -27.18 -3.82 32.15
C LEU A 127 -28.15 -2.84 32.82
N GLY A 128 -29.42 -2.81 32.37
CA GLY A 128 -30.47 -1.98 32.92
C GLY A 128 -30.85 -0.74 32.08
N MET A 129 -30.35 -0.63 30.86
CA MET A 129 -30.78 0.42 29.95
C MET A 129 -32.17 0.08 29.37
N THR A 130 -33.03 1.09 29.28
CA THR A 130 -34.39 0.89 28.75
C THR A 130 -34.36 0.74 27.23
N ALA A 131 -35.02 -0.30 26.73
CA ALA A 131 -35.22 -0.46 25.28
C ALA A 131 -35.97 0.74 24.70
N GLY A 132 -35.58 1.18 23.48
CA GLY A 132 -36.07 2.43 22.86
C GLY A 132 -35.27 3.66 23.24
N THR A 133 -34.30 3.55 24.15
CA THR A 133 -33.33 4.61 24.36
C THR A 133 -32.49 4.76 23.08
N VAL A 134 -32.29 5.98 22.61
CA VAL A 134 -31.36 6.29 21.51
C VAL A 134 -30.16 7.01 22.10
N ILE A 135 -28.99 6.42 21.96
CA ILE A 135 -27.71 7.07 22.26
C ILE A 135 -27.28 7.88 21.04
N LYS A 136 -27.16 9.19 21.22
CA LYS A 136 -26.70 10.12 20.19
C LYS A 136 -25.23 10.44 20.42
N LEU A 137 -24.45 10.31 19.37
CA LEU A 137 -23.05 10.71 19.37
C LEU A 137 -22.86 11.79 18.30
N SER A 138 -22.12 12.84 18.62
CA SER A 138 -21.75 13.88 17.64
C SER A 138 -20.40 14.45 17.96
N THR A 139 -19.67 14.87 16.91
CA THR A 139 -18.46 15.69 17.07
C THR A 139 -18.84 17.13 17.37
N ALA A 140 -17.97 17.87 18.10
CA ALA A 140 -18.24 19.25 18.50
C ALA A 140 -18.38 20.20 17.29
N ASP A 141 -17.72 19.89 16.16
CA ASP A 141 -17.85 20.61 14.90
C ASP A 141 -19.13 20.27 14.12
N GLY A 142 -19.95 19.35 14.64
CA GLY A 142 -21.22 18.93 14.05
C GLY A 142 -21.12 18.15 12.73
N LYS A 143 -19.91 17.87 12.22
CA LYS A 143 -19.74 17.23 10.91
C LYS A 143 -20.02 15.74 10.91
N LYS A 144 -19.88 15.08 12.05
CA LYS A 144 -20.15 13.64 12.18
C LYS A 144 -21.10 13.41 13.33
N SER A 145 -22.09 12.56 13.08
CA SER A 145 -23.03 12.11 14.08
C SER A 145 -23.44 10.66 13.82
N ALA A 146 -23.78 9.97 14.87
CA ALA A 146 -24.36 8.63 14.80
C ALA A 146 -25.40 8.46 15.89
N GLN A 147 -26.31 7.54 15.68
CA GLN A 147 -27.32 7.16 16.67
C GLN A 147 -27.28 5.65 16.84
N LEU A 148 -27.41 5.20 18.09
CA LEU A 148 -27.56 3.79 18.45
C LEU A 148 -28.87 3.63 19.21
N GLU A 149 -29.81 2.94 18.59
CA GLU A 149 -31.06 2.57 19.26
C GLU A 149 -30.83 1.31 20.12
N VAL A 150 -31.26 1.36 21.34
CA VAL A 150 -31.13 0.27 22.30
C VAL A 150 -32.32 -0.68 22.15
N THR A 151 -32.03 -1.87 21.66
CA THR A 151 -32.99 -2.98 21.57
C THR A 151 -32.60 -4.08 22.55
N GLY A 152 -33.37 -5.15 22.63
CA GLY A 152 -33.03 -6.32 23.47
C GLY A 152 -31.70 -7.00 23.10
N THR A 153 -31.21 -6.78 21.87
CA THR A 153 -29.97 -7.39 21.35
C THR A 153 -28.79 -6.44 21.25
N THR A 154 -29.01 -5.13 21.43
CA THR A 154 -27.92 -4.12 21.34
C THR A 154 -26.90 -4.32 22.45
N THR A 155 -25.62 -4.44 22.08
CA THR A 155 -24.52 -4.84 22.98
C THR A 155 -23.55 -3.70 23.27
N ILE A 156 -22.64 -3.92 24.24
CA ILE A 156 -21.48 -3.04 24.48
C ILE A 156 -20.62 -2.90 23.20
N ALA A 157 -20.47 -3.99 22.42
CA ALA A 157 -19.69 -3.93 21.17
C ALA A 157 -20.32 -2.99 20.14
N ASP A 158 -21.66 -2.97 20.05
CA ASP A 158 -22.37 -2.06 19.15
C ASP A 158 -22.17 -0.59 19.54
N PHE A 159 -22.21 -0.29 20.82
CA PHE A 159 -21.90 1.06 21.30
C PHE A 159 -20.44 1.48 20.97
N VAL A 160 -19.47 0.60 21.19
CA VAL A 160 -18.07 0.84 20.79
C VAL A 160 -17.94 1.05 19.29
N SER A 161 -18.65 0.23 18.49
CA SER A 161 -18.65 0.34 17.02
C SER A 161 -19.26 1.69 16.59
N THR A 162 -20.35 2.10 17.20
CA THR A 162 -21.00 3.39 16.91
C THR A 162 -20.10 4.58 17.26
N CYS A 163 -19.36 4.53 18.37
CA CYS A 163 -18.35 5.54 18.66
C CYS A 163 -17.28 5.61 17.55
N LYS A 164 -16.81 4.46 17.09
CA LYS A 164 -15.78 4.39 16.03
C LYS A 164 -16.29 4.89 14.67
N SER A 165 -17.58 4.71 14.37
CA SER A 165 -18.17 5.14 13.09
C SER A 165 -18.09 6.65 12.89
N ILE A 166 -18.12 7.46 13.96
CA ILE A 166 -17.92 8.91 13.90
C ILE A 166 -16.45 9.33 14.06
N GLY A 167 -15.53 8.36 14.12
CA GLY A 167 -14.09 8.61 14.19
C GLY A 167 -13.51 8.75 15.59
N LEU A 168 -14.23 8.33 16.63
CA LEU A 168 -13.70 8.28 17.98
C LEU A 168 -12.84 7.03 18.19
N ASN A 169 -11.82 7.15 19.04
CA ASN A 169 -11.14 5.99 19.60
C ASN A 169 -11.96 5.49 20.79
N ALA A 170 -12.56 4.32 20.68
CA ALA A 170 -13.36 3.74 21.75
C ALA A 170 -12.97 2.30 22.01
N ASN A 171 -12.88 1.96 23.29
CA ASN A 171 -12.62 0.61 23.76
C ASN A 171 -13.36 0.36 25.08
N PHE A 172 -13.77 -0.89 25.28
CA PHE A 172 -14.27 -1.38 26.55
C PHE A 172 -13.29 -2.42 27.11
N ASP A 173 -12.74 -2.13 28.28
CA ASP A 173 -11.86 -3.05 28.97
C ASP A 173 -12.70 -4.00 29.86
N THR A 174 -12.78 -5.27 29.47
CA THR A 174 -13.57 -6.29 30.17
C THR A 174 -13.01 -6.65 31.54
N LYS A 175 -11.71 -6.43 31.79
CA LYS A 175 -11.08 -6.67 33.10
C LYS A 175 -11.37 -5.53 34.07
N GLN A 176 -11.25 -4.27 33.57
CA GLN A 176 -11.54 -3.07 34.35
C GLN A 176 -13.04 -2.73 34.35
N GLN A 177 -13.80 -3.33 33.43
CA GLN A 177 -15.24 -3.09 33.23
C GLN A 177 -15.57 -1.61 33.01
N ARG A 178 -14.78 -0.93 32.15
CA ARG A 178 -14.88 0.51 31.89
C ARG A 178 -14.74 0.83 30.42
N PHE A 179 -15.38 1.89 29.98
CA PHE A 179 -15.13 2.50 28.69
C PHE A 179 -13.94 3.46 28.74
N PHE A 180 -13.16 3.48 27.67
CA PHE A 180 -12.17 4.48 27.36
C PHE A 180 -12.51 5.02 25.98
N ILE A 181 -12.89 6.30 25.92
CA ILE A 181 -13.34 6.96 24.69
C ILE A 181 -12.53 8.24 24.52
N SER A 182 -11.98 8.49 23.36
CA SER A 182 -11.29 9.74 23.08
C SER A 182 -11.50 10.22 21.66
N SER A 183 -11.39 11.54 21.47
CA SER A 183 -11.27 12.10 20.12
C SER A 183 -9.98 11.64 19.45
N ALA A 184 -9.98 11.53 18.13
CA ALA A 184 -8.81 11.08 17.35
C ALA A 184 -7.71 12.14 17.28
N SER A 185 -8.06 13.41 17.42
CA SER A 185 -7.15 14.55 17.32
C SER A 185 -7.38 15.50 18.50
N SER A 186 -6.42 16.38 18.74
CA SER A 186 -6.53 17.50 19.70
C SER A 186 -7.27 18.69 19.07
N GLY A 187 -7.67 19.63 19.93
CA GLY A 187 -8.34 20.86 19.54
C GLY A 187 -9.79 20.93 20.01
N ALA A 188 -10.28 22.11 20.34
CA ALA A 188 -11.63 22.31 20.85
C ALA A 188 -12.72 21.76 19.93
N ASP A 189 -12.57 21.92 18.61
CA ASP A 189 -13.50 21.42 17.60
C ASP A 189 -13.52 19.88 17.50
N GLN A 190 -12.54 19.20 18.09
CA GLN A 190 -12.43 17.74 18.09
C GLN A 190 -13.11 17.09 19.31
N GLY A 191 -13.74 17.88 20.13
CA GLY A 191 -14.61 17.38 21.21
C GLY A 191 -15.75 16.52 20.66
N PHE A 192 -16.39 15.76 21.53
CA PHE A 192 -17.57 14.97 21.17
C PHE A 192 -18.59 14.98 22.30
N SER A 193 -19.84 14.82 21.92
CA SER A 193 -20.97 14.72 22.84
C SER A 193 -21.60 13.33 22.75
N ILE A 194 -22.01 12.80 23.90
CA ILE A 194 -22.80 11.57 24.03
C ILE A 194 -24.01 11.90 24.87
N THR A 195 -25.17 11.89 24.23
CA THR A 195 -26.43 12.22 24.88
C THR A 195 -27.47 11.13 24.62
N THR A 196 -28.55 11.13 25.37
CA THR A 196 -29.65 10.18 25.14
C THR A 196 -30.94 10.86 24.74
N GLY A 197 -31.79 10.08 24.09
CA GLY A 197 -33.15 10.47 23.77
C GLY A 197 -34.03 9.22 23.68
N THR A 198 -35.30 9.41 23.36
CA THR A 198 -36.26 8.34 23.14
C THR A 198 -36.65 8.34 21.66
N SER A 199 -36.51 7.20 20.99
CA SER A 199 -36.93 7.04 19.60
C SER A 199 -38.44 6.98 19.48
N THR A 200 -38.97 7.76 18.58
CA THR A 200 -40.39 7.62 18.16
C THR A 200 -40.59 6.38 17.27
N ARG A 201 -39.48 5.84 16.73
CA ARG A 201 -39.48 4.69 15.80
C ARG A 201 -40.03 3.43 16.46
N MET A 202 -39.64 3.14 17.73
CA MET A 202 -40.11 1.94 18.41
C MET A 202 -41.64 1.93 18.68
N ASP A 203 -42.18 3.07 19.08
CA ASP A 203 -43.63 3.20 19.25
C ASP A 203 -44.37 3.05 17.93
N ALA A 204 -43.80 3.61 16.83
CA ALA A 204 -44.33 3.45 15.50
C ALA A 204 -44.22 1.98 15.00
N ASP A 205 -43.05 1.35 15.17
CA ASP A 205 -42.84 -0.06 14.82
C ASP A 205 -43.84 -0.98 15.55
N LYS A 206 -44.01 -0.75 16.85
CA LYS A 206 -44.97 -1.49 17.64
C LYS A 206 -46.41 -1.32 17.09
N LYS A 207 -46.83 -0.09 16.83
CA LYS A 207 -48.15 0.17 16.30
C LYS A 207 -48.35 -0.42 14.90
N ILE A 208 -47.34 -0.38 14.02
CA ILE A 208 -47.43 -1.04 12.72
C ILE A 208 -47.54 -2.55 12.89
N LYS A 209 -46.76 -3.17 13.78
CA LYS A 209 -46.85 -4.58 14.10
C LYS A 209 -48.22 -4.93 14.71
N ASP A 210 -48.81 -4.06 15.52
CA ASP A 210 -50.17 -4.22 16.04
C ASP A 210 -51.20 -4.17 14.91
N LEU A 211 -51.04 -3.27 13.90
CA LEU A 211 -51.88 -3.25 12.71
C LEU A 211 -51.77 -4.55 11.92
N ILE A 212 -50.57 -5.04 11.69
CA ILE A 212 -50.30 -6.30 10.98
C ILE A 212 -50.92 -7.48 11.77
N SER A 213 -50.74 -7.52 13.09
CA SER A 213 -51.28 -8.61 13.95
C SER A 213 -52.80 -8.69 13.98
N ASN A 214 -53.46 -7.57 13.71
CA ASN A 214 -54.92 -7.44 13.64
C ASN A 214 -55.46 -7.52 12.21
N ALA A 215 -54.57 -7.69 11.21
CA ALA A 215 -55.03 -7.81 9.82
C ALA A 215 -55.87 -9.09 9.63
N THR A 216 -56.95 -8.94 8.92
CA THR A 216 -57.87 -10.04 8.54
C THR A 216 -57.90 -10.14 7.03
N GLY A 217 -57.66 -11.28 6.47
CA GLY A 217 -57.70 -11.53 5.04
C GLY A 217 -57.49 -13.00 4.69
N THR A 218 -58.16 -13.43 3.64
CA THR A 218 -57.91 -14.71 2.95
C THR A 218 -57.23 -14.39 1.63
N ASP A 219 -56.15 -15.08 1.29
CA ASP A 219 -55.22 -14.58 0.28
C ASP A 219 -54.95 -15.48 -0.90
N ASP A 220 -55.62 -15.18 -2.02
CA ASP A 220 -55.20 -15.63 -3.34
C ASP A 220 -53.89 -14.92 -3.81
N ALA A 221 -53.65 -13.70 -3.37
CA ALA A 221 -52.47 -12.91 -3.75
C ALA A 221 -51.15 -13.43 -3.16
N LEU A 222 -51.22 -14.01 -1.98
CA LEU A 222 -50.03 -14.62 -1.32
C LEU A 222 -49.57 -15.86 -2.06
N TYR A 223 -50.51 -16.68 -2.47
CA TYR A 223 -50.28 -17.83 -3.30
C TYR A 223 -49.73 -17.45 -4.68
N ASP A 224 -50.34 -16.49 -5.33
CA ASP A 224 -49.90 -16.04 -6.66
C ASP A 224 -48.48 -15.44 -6.65
N ASN A 225 -48.11 -14.68 -5.61
CA ASN A 225 -46.77 -14.15 -5.43
C ASN A 225 -45.75 -15.26 -5.17
N TYR A 226 -46.12 -16.25 -4.35
CA TYR A 226 -45.26 -17.38 -4.02
C TYR A 226 -44.98 -18.24 -5.26
N VAL A 227 -46.01 -18.56 -6.05
CA VAL A 227 -45.85 -19.30 -7.30
C VAL A 227 -45.08 -18.50 -8.35
N SER A 228 -45.43 -17.23 -8.52
CA SER A 228 -44.73 -16.36 -9.48
C SER A 228 -43.23 -16.22 -9.19
N ALA A 229 -42.85 -16.11 -7.91
CA ALA A 229 -41.46 -16.08 -7.50
C ALA A 229 -40.75 -17.41 -7.80
N ALA A 230 -41.43 -18.56 -7.51
CA ALA A 230 -40.92 -19.87 -7.81
C ALA A 230 -40.79 -20.13 -9.32
N ASP A 231 -41.76 -19.68 -10.14
CA ASP A 231 -41.74 -19.77 -11.59
C ASP A 231 -40.55 -19.04 -12.21
N THR A 232 -40.21 -17.87 -11.69
CA THR A 232 -39.03 -17.11 -12.12
C THR A 232 -37.76 -17.92 -11.92
N ILE A 233 -37.55 -18.48 -10.74
CA ILE A 233 -36.38 -19.33 -10.43
C ILE A 233 -36.38 -20.58 -11.29
N LYS A 234 -37.52 -21.28 -11.38
CA LYS A 234 -37.71 -22.47 -12.20
C LYS A 234 -37.32 -22.25 -13.67
N ALA A 235 -37.78 -21.15 -14.28
CA ALA A 235 -37.47 -20.78 -15.64
C ALA A 235 -35.96 -20.55 -15.85
N LYS A 236 -35.30 -19.90 -14.89
CA LYS A 236 -33.83 -19.69 -14.89
C LYS A 236 -33.06 -20.99 -14.80
N LEU A 237 -33.39 -21.84 -13.83
CA LEU A 237 -32.77 -23.17 -13.70
C LEU A 237 -32.91 -23.96 -14.99
N LYS A 238 -34.12 -24.02 -15.56
CA LYS A 238 -34.37 -24.71 -16.81
C LYS A 238 -33.54 -24.19 -17.99
N SER A 239 -33.59 -22.88 -18.25
CA SER A 239 -32.86 -22.28 -19.37
C SER A 239 -31.34 -22.44 -19.27
N THR A 240 -30.81 -22.40 -18.05
CA THR A 240 -29.36 -22.58 -17.80
C THR A 240 -28.95 -24.03 -18.00
N LEU A 241 -29.72 -24.97 -17.48
CA LEU A 241 -29.39 -26.40 -17.57
C LEU A 241 -29.62 -26.99 -18.96
N GLU A 242 -30.57 -26.46 -19.75
CA GLU A 242 -30.72 -26.82 -21.17
C GLU A 242 -29.48 -26.48 -21.97
N SER A 243 -28.74 -25.46 -21.61
CA SER A 243 -27.52 -25.01 -22.29
C SER A 243 -26.23 -25.65 -21.73
N SER A 244 -26.15 -25.91 -20.43
CA SER A 244 -24.95 -26.38 -19.71
C SER A 244 -24.98 -27.87 -19.33
N GLY A 245 -26.16 -28.50 -19.34
CA GLY A 245 -26.40 -29.84 -18.79
C GLY A 245 -26.41 -29.81 -17.26
N GLY A 246 -27.04 -30.80 -16.65
CA GLY A 246 -27.08 -30.95 -15.19
C GLY A 246 -28.42 -31.48 -14.70
N SER A 247 -28.55 -31.64 -13.38
CA SER A 247 -29.75 -32.10 -12.73
C SER A 247 -30.59 -30.93 -12.21
N MET A 248 -31.87 -30.88 -12.58
CA MET A 248 -32.81 -29.88 -12.04
C MET A 248 -33.02 -30.05 -10.54
N VAL A 249 -32.95 -31.28 -10.02
CA VAL A 249 -33.11 -31.57 -8.58
C VAL A 249 -31.94 -31.00 -7.79
N ASP A 250 -30.70 -31.18 -8.29
CA ASP A 250 -29.51 -30.67 -7.63
C ASP A 250 -29.50 -29.12 -7.64
N ALA A 251 -29.91 -28.53 -8.76
CA ALA A 251 -29.99 -27.07 -8.90
C ALA A 251 -31.10 -26.48 -8.00
N ALA A 252 -32.27 -27.11 -7.93
CA ALA A 252 -33.32 -26.69 -7.02
C ALA A 252 -32.88 -26.81 -5.55
N THR A 253 -32.17 -27.88 -5.20
CA THR A 253 -31.64 -28.10 -3.86
C THR A 253 -30.62 -27.03 -3.49
N ASP A 254 -29.64 -26.70 -4.40
CA ASP A 254 -28.66 -25.64 -4.23
C ASP A 254 -29.33 -24.29 -3.88
N ILE A 255 -30.38 -23.91 -4.59
CA ILE A 255 -31.08 -22.64 -4.36
C ILE A 255 -31.88 -22.64 -3.06
N LEU A 256 -32.53 -23.75 -2.74
CA LEU A 256 -33.30 -23.87 -1.49
C LEU A 256 -32.38 -23.89 -0.25
N GLU A 257 -31.21 -24.49 -0.34
CA GLU A 257 -30.21 -24.45 0.72
C GLU A 257 -29.73 -23.01 0.96
N CYS A 258 -29.40 -22.25 -0.09
CA CYS A 258 -29.08 -20.84 0.05
C CYS A 258 -30.19 -20.04 0.73
N ALA A 259 -31.44 -20.30 0.35
CA ALA A 259 -32.58 -19.58 0.91
C ALA A 259 -32.85 -19.94 2.38
N ARG A 260 -32.55 -21.18 2.77
CA ARG A 260 -32.82 -21.74 4.10
C ARG A 260 -31.71 -21.49 5.11
N ASP A 261 -30.46 -21.78 4.76
CA ASP A 261 -29.38 -21.96 5.72
C ASP A 261 -28.52 -20.72 5.93
N GLY A 262 -28.70 -19.69 5.09
CA GLY A 262 -27.98 -18.42 5.22
C GLY A 262 -26.49 -18.57 4.94
N ASP A 263 -26.13 -19.25 3.85
CA ASP A 263 -24.76 -19.31 3.35
C ASP A 263 -24.12 -17.91 3.33
N ASP A 264 -22.79 -17.83 3.42
CA ASP A 264 -22.10 -16.57 3.28
C ASP A 264 -22.35 -15.96 1.89
N ASP A 265 -22.32 -14.63 1.80
CA ASP A 265 -22.66 -13.89 0.57
C ASP A 265 -21.85 -14.37 -0.65
N ALA A 266 -20.62 -14.81 -0.47
CA ALA A 266 -19.77 -15.28 -1.56
C ALA A 266 -20.26 -16.63 -2.11
N THR A 267 -20.66 -17.55 -1.25
CA THR A 267 -21.21 -18.86 -1.62
C THR A 267 -22.56 -18.71 -2.31
N VAL A 268 -23.41 -17.81 -1.81
CA VAL A 268 -24.70 -17.47 -2.46
C VAL A 268 -24.44 -16.92 -3.85
N GLN A 269 -23.56 -15.94 -4.01
CA GLN A 269 -23.24 -15.34 -5.30
C GLN A 269 -22.69 -16.35 -6.32
N GLU A 270 -21.85 -17.28 -5.89
CA GLU A 270 -21.33 -18.34 -6.76
C GLU A 270 -22.45 -19.25 -7.30
N LYS A 271 -23.36 -19.69 -6.40
CA LYS A 271 -24.50 -20.52 -6.78
C LYS A 271 -25.49 -19.78 -7.69
N LEU A 272 -25.80 -18.50 -7.40
CA LEU A 272 -26.69 -17.69 -8.23
C LEU A 272 -26.11 -17.46 -9.64
N ALA A 273 -24.82 -17.12 -9.73
CA ALA A 273 -24.12 -16.94 -10.99
C ALA A 273 -24.09 -18.22 -11.82
N LYS A 274 -23.94 -19.39 -11.19
CA LYS A 274 -23.95 -20.69 -11.82
C LYS A 274 -25.28 -20.97 -12.56
N TYR A 275 -26.40 -20.48 -12.02
CA TYR A 275 -27.73 -20.72 -12.58
C TYR A 275 -28.32 -19.49 -13.30
N GLY A 276 -27.57 -18.40 -13.44
CA GLY A 276 -28.00 -17.18 -14.11
C GLY A 276 -29.15 -16.46 -13.42
N ILE A 277 -29.20 -16.58 -12.09
CA ILE A 277 -30.21 -15.92 -11.23
C ILE A 277 -29.63 -14.62 -10.73
N THR A 278 -30.38 -13.52 -10.86
CA THR A 278 -29.96 -12.22 -10.34
C THR A 278 -30.24 -12.13 -8.83
N ASP A 279 -29.54 -11.22 -8.16
CA ASP A 279 -29.75 -10.95 -6.73
C ASP A 279 -31.18 -10.57 -6.41
N GLU A 280 -31.85 -9.81 -7.30
CA GLU A 280 -33.23 -9.36 -7.14
C GLU A 280 -34.24 -10.53 -7.28
N GLU A 281 -34.07 -11.37 -8.30
CA GLU A 281 -34.89 -12.59 -8.48
C GLU A 281 -34.75 -13.53 -7.29
N TYR A 282 -33.51 -13.70 -6.81
CA TYR A 282 -33.26 -14.52 -5.63
C TYR A 282 -33.83 -13.92 -4.35
N ALA A 283 -33.68 -12.62 -4.11
CA ALA A 283 -34.24 -11.96 -2.95
C ALA A 283 -35.77 -12.10 -2.90
N THR A 284 -36.43 -11.89 -4.04
CA THR A 284 -37.89 -12.05 -4.17
C THR A 284 -38.32 -13.48 -3.84
N PHE A 285 -37.60 -14.48 -4.37
CA PHE A 285 -37.88 -15.89 -4.08
C PHE A 285 -37.59 -16.26 -2.62
N LYS A 286 -36.46 -15.83 -2.07
CA LYS A 286 -36.06 -16.09 -0.69
C LYS A 286 -37.07 -15.52 0.30
N ASP A 287 -37.55 -14.30 0.06
CA ASP A 287 -38.54 -13.66 0.92
C ASP A 287 -39.86 -14.41 0.89
N ALA A 288 -40.35 -14.78 -0.31
CA ALA A 288 -41.57 -15.56 -0.46
C ALA A 288 -41.46 -16.97 0.18
N TYR A 289 -40.33 -17.65 -0.02
CA TYR A 289 -40.05 -18.96 0.55
C TYR A 289 -39.93 -18.91 2.07
N ASN A 290 -39.25 -17.96 2.63
CA ASN A 290 -39.09 -17.82 4.08
C ASN A 290 -40.38 -17.36 4.75
N ALA A 291 -41.19 -16.53 4.08
CA ALA A 291 -42.53 -16.20 4.57
C ALA A 291 -43.41 -17.46 4.72
N ALA A 292 -43.40 -18.33 3.71
CA ALA A 292 -44.12 -19.61 3.78
C ALA A 292 -43.53 -20.58 4.82
N ARG A 293 -42.22 -20.52 5.08
CA ARG A 293 -41.51 -21.39 6.03
C ARG A 293 -41.70 -21.00 7.50
N ALA A 294 -42.11 -19.79 7.80
CA ALA A 294 -42.29 -19.29 9.18
C ALA A 294 -43.44 -19.99 9.96
N VAL A 295 -44.11 -20.98 9.36
CA VAL A 295 -45.18 -21.74 9.96
C VAL A 295 -44.62 -23.05 10.51
N ASP A 296 -44.90 -23.29 11.80
CA ASP A 296 -44.44 -24.45 12.58
C ASP A 296 -44.75 -25.79 11.89
N ASP A 297 -43.84 -26.78 11.97
CA ASP A 297 -43.90 -28.14 11.43
C ASP A 297 -44.04 -28.31 9.90
N ALA A 298 -44.23 -27.27 9.14
CA ALA A 298 -44.40 -27.33 7.67
C ALA A 298 -43.09 -27.35 6.90
N ASP A 299 -41.99 -26.98 7.52
CA ASP A 299 -40.68 -26.71 6.88
C ASP A 299 -40.23 -27.87 5.97
N ARG A 300 -40.32 -29.11 6.43
CA ARG A 300 -39.87 -30.28 5.66
C ARG A 300 -40.78 -30.57 4.45
N THR A 301 -42.09 -30.44 4.62
CA THR A 301 -43.08 -30.70 3.56
C THR A 301 -43.05 -29.61 2.53
N LEU A 302 -42.96 -28.35 2.95
CA LEU A 302 -42.83 -27.19 2.11
C LEU A 302 -41.53 -27.25 1.27
N ASN A 303 -40.41 -27.57 1.91
CA ASN A 303 -39.13 -27.70 1.21
C ASN A 303 -39.16 -28.83 0.15
N ASN A 304 -39.73 -29.98 0.45
CA ASN A 304 -39.84 -31.09 -0.49
C ASN A 304 -40.75 -30.74 -1.68
N ASN A 305 -41.85 -30.05 -1.45
CA ASN A 305 -42.78 -29.67 -2.51
C ASN A 305 -42.21 -28.52 -3.38
N MET A 306 -41.54 -27.56 -2.77
CA MET A 306 -40.87 -26.50 -3.53
C MET A 306 -39.72 -27.10 -4.35
N CYS A 307 -38.91 -28.00 -3.79
CA CYS A 307 -37.85 -28.69 -4.54
C CYS A 307 -38.46 -29.52 -5.71
N GLY A 308 -39.53 -30.23 -5.48
CA GLY A 308 -40.23 -31.00 -6.53
C GLY A 308 -40.82 -30.09 -7.63
N TYR A 309 -41.35 -28.93 -7.26
CA TYR A 309 -41.87 -27.95 -8.20
C TYR A 309 -40.76 -27.28 -9.04
N LEU A 310 -39.71 -26.81 -8.38
CA LEU A 310 -38.56 -26.21 -9.08
C LEU A 310 -37.86 -27.22 -10.00
N ALA A 311 -37.81 -28.49 -9.61
CA ALA A 311 -37.20 -29.56 -10.39
C ALA A 311 -38.12 -30.14 -11.46
N GLU A 312 -39.31 -29.59 -11.69
CA GLU A 312 -40.31 -30.08 -12.65
C GLU A 312 -40.81 -31.52 -12.34
N GLN A 313 -40.69 -31.98 -11.09
CA GLN A 313 -41.16 -33.30 -10.66
C GLN A 313 -42.60 -33.26 -10.12
N GLN A 314 -43.09 -32.08 -9.77
CA GLN A 314 -44.45 -31.84 -9.30
C GLN A 314 -45.06 -30.62 -10.02
N ASP A 315 -46.37 -30.61 -10.14
CA ASP A 315 -47.11 -29.46 -10.65
C ASP A 315 -47.49 -28.48 -9.52
N GLU A 316 -48.11 -27.37 -9.91
CA GLU A 316 -48.56 -26.33 -9.00
C GLU A 316 -49.59 -26.78 -7.97
N SER A 317 -50.33 -27.90 -8.24
CA SER A 317 -51.30 -28.42 -7.31
C SER A 317 -50.70 -28.88 -5.98
N GLY A 318 -49.43 -29.35 -5.98
CA GLY A 318 -48.69 -29.72 -4.77
C GLY A 318 -48.42 -28.51 -3.86
N LEU A 319 -48.08 -27.37 -4.45
CA LEU A 319 -47.88 -26.09 -3.72
C LEU A 319 -49.24 -25.56 -3.20
N LYS A 320 -50.27 -25.60 -4.03
CA LYS A 320 -51.59 -25.10 -3.72
C LYS A 320 -52.22 -25.88 -2.56
N GLY A 321 -52.12 -27.20 -2.55
CA GLY A 321 -52.66 -28.07 -1.50
C GLY A 321 -52.08 -27.79 -0.13
N ILE A 322 -50.78 -27.45 -0.06
CA ILE A 322 -50.16 -27.06 1.20
C ILE A 322 -50.70 -25.70 1.64
N PHE A 323 -50.80 -24.75 0.73
CA PHE A 323 -51.32 -23.41 1.01
C PHE A 323 -52.75 -23.46 1.50
N GLU A 324 -53.62 -24.26 0.86
CA GLU A 324 -55.02 -24.47 1.25
C GLU A 324 -55.12 -25.17 2.61
N SER A 325 -54.26 -26.15 2.93
CA SER A 325 -54.21 -26.82 4.21
C SER A 325 -53.78 -25.90 5.36
N PHE A 326 -52.88 -24.97 5.09
CA PHE A 326 -52.45 -23.93 6.02
C PHE A 326 -53.48 -22.82 6.18
N ALA A 327 -54.07 -22.34 5.11
CA ALA A 327 -55.15 -21.36 5.14
C ALA A 327 -56.35 -21.87 5.94
N ALA A 328 -56.64 -23.17 5.85
CA ALA A 328 -57.75 -23.80 6.61
C ALA A 328 -57.45 -24.02 8.12
N SER A 329 -56.18 -24.13 8.52
CA SER A 329 -55.80 -24.39 9.90
C SER A 329 -55.34 -23.16 10.70
N SER A 330 -54.93 -22.10 10.06
CA SER A 330 -54.46 -20.89 10.73
C SER A 330 -54.64 -19.63 9.86
N ASP A 331 -55.85 -19.19 9.75
CA ASP A 331 -56.37 -18.03 8.97
C ASP A 331 -55.52 -16.73 8.99
N SER A 332 -54.35 -16.74 9.62
CA SER A 332 -53.73 -15.50 9.91
C SER A 332 -52.18 -15.52 10.01
N VAL A 333 -51.55 -16.66 10.15
CA VAL A 333 -50.10 -16.70 10.52
C VAL A 333 -49.21 -16.49 9.29
N LEU A 334 -49.46 -17.18 8.17
CA LEU A 334 -48.71 -16.97 6.92
C LEU A 334 -48.90 -15.58 6.37
N PHE A 335 -50.16 -15.14 6.26
CA PHE A 335 -50.54 -13.85 5.83
C PHE A 335 -49.89 -12.72 6.66
N ARG A 336 -49.97 -12.83 8.01
CA ARG A 336 -49.27 -11.87 8.90
C ARG A 336 -47.79 -11.95 8.81
N SER A 337 -47.22 -13.12 8.53
CA SER A 337 -45.78 -13.27 8.26
C SER A 337 -45.36 -12.56 7.00
N GLU A 338 -46.18 -12.62 5.91
CA GLU A 338 -45.90 -11.91 4.69
C GLU A 338 -46.04 -10.39 4.86
N LEU A 339 -47.10 -9.94 5.50
CA LEU A 339 -47.24 -8.53 5.84
C LEU A 339 -46.10 -8.03 6.71
N SER A 340 -45.58 -8.85 7.60
CA SER A 340 -44.38 -8.54 8.41
C SER A 340 -43.13 -8.46 7.55
N SER A 341 -42.93 -9.37 6.59
CA SER A 341 -41.80 -9.37 5.65
C SER A 341 -41.91 -8.17 4.70
N ALA A 342 -43.12 -7.87 4.23
CA ALA A 342 -43.39 -6.67 3.41
C ALA A 342 -43.01 -5.40 4.18
N TYR A 343 -43.43 -5.30 5.44
CA TYR A 343 -43.06 -4.16 6.30
C TYR A 343 -41.54 -4.11 6.55
N ASP A 344 -40.89 -5.23 6.79
CA ASP A 344 -39.45 -5.29 7.02
C ASP A 344 -38.65 -4.73 5.83
N SER A 345 -39.12 -4.97 4.60
CA SER A 345 -38.50 -4.41 3.39
C SER A 345 -38.58 -2.87 3.30
N LEU A 346 -39.49 -2.23 4.03
CA LEU A 346 -39.68 -0.79 4.05
C LEU A 346 -38.96 -0.07 5.19
N LYS A 347 -38.36 -0.83 6.13
CA LYS A 347 -37.76 -0.26 7.35
C LYS A 347 -36.55 0.61 7.10
N ASP A 348 -35.83 0.41 6.01
CA ASP A 348 -34.61 1.17 5.69
C ASP A 348 -34.90 2.47 4.94
N LEU A 349 -36.16 2.73 4.61
CA LEU A 349 -36.57 3.96 3.91
C LEU A 349 -36.51 5.17 4.83
N ASN A 350 -35.93 6.25 4.32
CA ASN A 350 -36.02 7.56 4.95
C ASN A 350 -37.35 8.29 4.57
N SER A 351 -37.61 9.44 5.21
CA SER A 351 -38.85 10.20 5.00
C SER A 351 -39.11 10.59 3.53
N ASP A 352 -38.06 10.96 2.80
CA ASP A 352 -38.21 11.39 1.40
C ASP A 352 -38.51 10.19 0.50
N GLN A 353 -37.79 9.07 0.72
CA GLN A 353 -38.05 7.82 0.00
C GLN A 353 -39.46 7.26 0.29
N PHE A 354 -39.91 7.34 1.56
CA PHE A 354 -41.27 6.89 1.88
C PHE A 354 -42.35 7.78 1.26
N ALA A 355 -42.11 9.09 1.18
CA ALA A 355 -43.03 10.00 0.49
C ALA A 355 -43.11 9.68 -1.02
N GLU A 356 -41.97 9.40 -1.65
CA GLU A 356 -41.91 9.02 -3.06
C GLU A 356 -42.54 7.64 -3.30
N LEU A 357 -42.31 6.68 -2.39
CA LEU A 357 -42.95 5.37 -2.42
C LEU A 357 -44.47 5.46 -2.46
N LYS A 358 -45.09 6.30 -1.61
CA LYS A 358 -46.51 6.52 -1.62
C LYS A 358 -47.01 7.05 -2.96
N THR A 359 -46.26 7.97 -3.57
CA THR A 359 -46.59 8.56 -4.86
C THR A 359 -46.54 7.55 -5.98
N LEU A 360 -45.45 6.77 -6.04
CA LEU A 360 -45.22 5.74 -7.07
C LEU A 360 -46.21 4.58 -6.93
N ALA A 361 -46.55 4.18 -5.70
CA ALA A 361 -47.52 3.12 -5.46
C ALA A 361 -48.93 3.47 -5.88
N MET A 362 -49.29 4.76 -5.93
CA MET A 362 -50.58 5.23 -6.44
C MET A 362 -50.62 5.40 -7.97
N ASN A 363 -49.46 5.32 -8.62
CA ASN A 363 -49.35 5.45 -10.08
C ASN A 363 -49.22 4.05 -10.71
N ASP A 364 -50.34 3.53 -11.24
CA ASP A 364 -50.34 2.19 -11.90
C ASP A 364 -49.53 2.14 -13.21
N THR A 365 -49.04 3.29 -13.69
CA THR A 365 -48.18 3.39 -14.88
C THR A 365 -46.72 3.72 -14.53
N ALA A 366 -46.35 3.68 -13.26
CA ALA A 366 -44.98 3.93 -12.84
C ALA A 366 -44.04 2.92 -13.48
N THR A 367 -42.98 3.42 -14.11
CA THR A 367 -41.94 2.59 -14.77
C THR A 367 -40.87 2.19 -13.77
N GLU A 368 -40.17 1.10 -14.07
CA GLU A 368 -39.07 0.62 -13.26
C GLU A 368 -37.91 1.64 -13.18
N ASP A 369 -37.69 2.41 -14.25
CA ASP A 369 -36.72 3.51 -14.28
C ASP A 369 -37.10 4.65 -13.31
N GLU A 370 -38.39 5.00 -13.19
CA GLU A 370 -38.87 6.01 -12.23
C GLU A 370 -38.70 5.52 -10.79
N ILE A 371 -38.99 4.24 -10.53
CA ILE A 371 -38.82 3.63 -9.21
C ILE A 371 -37.34 3.62 -8.81
N THR A 372 -36.48 3.21 -9.72
CA THR A 372 -35.02 3.17 -9.47
C THR A 372 -34.43 4.57 -9.29
N ALA A 373 -34.92 5.57 -10.06
CA ALA A 373 -34.49 6.96 -9.90
C ALA A 373 -34.85 7.55 -8.53
N ALA A 374 -35.92 7.07 -7.91
CA ALA A 374 -36.34 7.44 -6.54
C ALA A 374 -35.49 6.70 -5.46
N GLY A 375 -34.56 5.82 -5.86
CA GLY A 375 -33.81 4.99 -4.93
C GLY A 375 -34.63 3.90 -4.26
N LEU A 376 -35.66 3.41 -4.96
CA LEU A 376 -36.62 2.39 -4.51
C LEU A 376 -36.49 1.14 -5.39
N THR A 377 -37.03 0.04 -4.91
CA THR A 377 -37.18 -1.21 -5.67
C THR A 377 -38.64 -1.47 -6.01
N LEU A 378 -38.90 -2.17 -7.12
CA LEU A 378 -40.24 -2.61 -7.47
C LEU A 378 -40.86 -3.47 -6.35
N ASN A 379 -40.06 -4.25 -5.67
CA ASN A 379 -40.48 -5.05 -4.52
C ASN A 379 -41.01 -4.17 -3.36
N GLN A 380 -40.36 -3.06 -3.05
CA GLN A 380 -40.81 -2.12 -2.03
C GLN A 380 -42.15 -1.48 -2.42
N VAL A 381 -42.35 -1.15 -3.69
CA VAL A 381 -43.64 -0.62 -4.19
C VAL A 381 -44.74 -1.64 -4.06
N ASN A 382 -44.49 -2.90 -4.44
CA ASN A 382 -45.44 -3.99 -4.32
C ASN A 382 -45.76 -4.33 -2.86
N ASN A 383 -44.75 -4.35 -2.00
CA ASN A 383 -44.92 -4.60 -0.57
C ASN A 383 -45.73 -3.50 0.15
N TYR A 384 -45.52 -2.24 -0.27
CA TYR A 384 -46.38 -1.16 0.24
C TYR A 384 -47.86 -1.31 -0.22
N LYS A 385 -48.10 -1.65 -1.51
CA LYS A 385 -49.42 -1.95 -2.03
C LYS A 385 -50.06 -3.11 -1.26
N LEU A 386 -49.33 -4.19 -1.05
CA LEU A 386 -49.79 -5.34 -0.27
C LEU A 386 -50.22 -4.93 1.15
N LEU A 387 -49.35 -4.23 1.87
CA LEU A 387 -49.66 -3.76 3.23
C LEU A 387 -50.91 -2.90 3.26
N THR A 388 -51.01 -1.88 2.38
CA THR A 388 -52.12 -0.91 2.38
C THR A 388 -53.43 -1.46 1.85
N GLN A 389 -53.45 -2.65 1.23
CA GLN A 389 -54.66 -3.40 0.89
C GLN A 389 -55.25 -4.15 2.09
N HIS A 390 -54.41 -4.55 3.06
CA HIS A 390 -54.83 -5.49 4.13
C HIS A 390 -54.83 -4.88 5.53
N ILE A 391 -54.22 -3.70 5.70
CA ILE A 391 -54.23 -2.96 6.98
C ILE A 391 -54.76 -1.53 6.72
N ASP A 392 -55.17 -0.86 7.81
CA ASP A 392 -55.59 0.55 7.71
C ASP A 392 -54.45 1.40 7.15
N LYS A 393 -54.61 1.84 5.89
CA LYS A 393 -53.62 2.60 5.13
C LYS A 393 -53.25 3.89 5.82
N ASP A 394 -54.22 4.65 6.32
CA ASP A 394 -53.96 5.97 6.90
C ASP A 394 -53.23 5.83 8.24
N ALA A 395 -53.60 4.81 9.02
CA ALA A 395 -52.87 4.47 10.25
C ALA A 395 -51.49 3.97 9.96
N PHE A 396 -51.31 3.12 8.94
CA PHE A 396 -49.98 2.63 8.52
C PHE A 396 -49.10 3.78 8.03
N ASP A 397 -49.59 4.59 7.10
CA ASP A 397 -48.86 5.75 6.54
C ASP A 397 -48.40 6.70 7.66
N THR A 398 -49.31 7.01 8.59
CA THR A 398 -48.98 7.87 9.74
C THR A 398 -47.86 7.29 10.59
N GLN A 399 -47.93 5.98 10.91
CA GLN A 399 -46.89 5.37 11.73
C GLN A 399 -45.60 5.18 10.96
N MET A 400 -45.67 4.87 9.66
CA MET A 400 -44.49 4.71 8.83
C MET A 400 -43.77 6.06 8.58
N GLU A 401 -44.49 7.18 8.44
CA GLU A 401 -43.90 8.50 8.43
C GLU A 401 -43.12 8.83 9.71
N ILE A 402 -43.73 8.52 10.88
CA ILE A 402 -43.05 8.66 12.18
C ILE A 402 -41.81 7.76 12.24
N TYR A 403 -41.95 6.53 11.76
CA TYR A 403 -40.86 5.55 11.71
C TYR A 403 -39.70 6.02 10.82
N ALA A 404 -39.99 6.45 9.59
CA ALA A 404 -38.99 6.90 8.62
C ALA A 404 -38.32 8.23 9.01
N LYS A 405 -39.07 9.14 9.66
CA LYS A 405 -38.56 10.41 10.17
C LYS A 405 -37.58 10.20 11.34
N ASN A 406 -37.77 9.13 12.11
CA ASN A 406 -36.91 8.76 13.21
C ASN A 406 -36.59 9.93 14.16
N GLU A 407 -37.59 10.68 14.56
CA GLU A 407 -37.39 11.76 15.52
C GLU A 407 -37.02 11.21 16.89
N VAL A 408 -35.98 11.78 17.46
CA VAL A 408 -35.57 11.47 18.83
C VAL A 408 -36.00 12.62 19.73
N THR A 409 -36.97 12.37 20.56
CA THR A 409 -37.49 13.32 21.54
C THR A 409 -36.75 13.18 22.89
N GLY A 410 -37.05 13.99 23.85
CA GLY A 410 -36.35 14.10 25.14
C GLY A 410 -35.96 12.79 25.81
N ALA A 411 -34.90 12.80 26.60
CA ALA A 411 -34.32 11.63 27.23
C ALA A 411 -35.26 10.96 28.24
N THR A 412 -35.51 9.66 28.09
CA THR A 412 -36.09 8.85 29.16
C THR A 412 -35.05 8.65 30.25
N LYS A 413 -35.40 9.03 31.48
CA LYS A 413 -34.53 8.83 32.64
C LYS A 413 -34.80 7.48 33.30
N LEU A 414 -33.80 6.97 34.02
CA LEU A 414 -33.95 5.84 34.91
C LEU A 414 -34.92 6.12 36.05
N PRO A 415 -35.46 5.11 36.76
CA PRO A 415 -36.38 5.32 37.86
C PRO A 415 -35.82 6.18 39.01
N ASP A 416 -34.48 6.24 39.14
CA ASP A 416 -33.79 7.07 40.11
C ASP A 416 -33.53 8.51 39.61
N GLY A 417 -34.04 8.86 38.41
CA GLY A 417 -33.91 10.19 37.83
C GLY A 417 -32.60 10.44 37.07
N LYS A 418 -31.68 9.49 37.03
CA LYS A 418 -30.39 9.61 36.32
C LYS A 418 -30.53 9.39 34.81
N SER A 419 -29.50 9.81 34.09
CA SER A 419 -29.37 9.48 32.65
C SER A 419 -29.25 7.97 32.42
N GLN A 420 -29.81 7.50 31.33
CA GLN A 420 -29.65 6.11 30.86
C GLN A 420 -28.15 5.74 30.65
N LEU A 421 -27.29 6.72 30.32
CA LEU A 421 -25.84 6.49 30.16
C LEU A 421 -25.12 6.08 31.46
N THR A 422 -25.71 6.34 32.61
CA THR A 422 -25.12 5.90 33.90
C THR A 422 -25.03 4.38 34.02
N VAL A 423 -25.86 3.66 33.29
CA VAL A 423 -25.77 2.19 33.14
C VAL A 423 -24.46 1.77 32.47
N LEU A 424 -23.94 2.59 31.57
CA LEU A 424 -22.65 2.40 30.89
C LEU A 424 -21.48 3.05 31.68
N GLY A 425 -21.70 3.46 32.92
CA GLY A 425 -20.70 4.17 33.70
C GLY A 425 -20.34 5.55 33.11
N LEU A 426 -21.19 6.06 32.23
CA LEU A 426 -21.08 7.39 31.62
C LEU A 426 -22.17 8.31 32.17
N ASP A 427 -22.17 9.56 31.76
CA ASP A 427 -23.27 10.52 31.97
C ASP A 427 -23.48 11.27 30.65
N GLU A 428 -24.48 12.14 30.59
CA GLU A 428 -24.64 13.06 29.47
C GLU A 428 -23.37 13.87 29.28
N ILE A 429 -22.76 13.74 28.12
CA ILE A 429 -21.51 14.40 27.76
C ILE A 429 -21.83 15.40 26.67
N ASP A 430 -21.79 16.67 26.99
CA ASP A 430 -21.95 17.78 26.06
C ASP A 430 -20.67 18.59 26.00
N ALA A 431 -19.98 18.54 24.86
CA ALA A 431 -18.73 19.24 24.65
C ALA A 431 -18.90 20.74 24.34
N THR A 432 -20.15 21.22 24.19
CA THR A 432 -20.43 22.60 23.79
C THR A 432 -19.94 23.57 24.83
N GLY A 433 -18.98 24.46 24.46
CA GLY A 433 -18.44 25.50 25.31
C GLY A 433 -17.60 25.00 26.50
N LYS A 434 -17.20 23.72 26.48
CA LYS A 434 -16.36 23.13 27.54
C LYS A 434 -14.89 23.45 27.32
N THR A 435 -14.16 23.65 28.38
CA THR A 435 -12.74 24.00 28.44
C THR A 435 -12.00 23.10 29.44
N GLU A 436 -10.68 23.24 29.51
CA GLU A 436 -9.87 22.51 30.48
C GLU A 436 -10.32 22.73 31.98
N SER A 437 -10.89 23.90 32.30
CA SER A 437 -11.42 24.19 33.64
C SER A 437 -12.65 23.36 34.01
N ASP A 438 -13.35 22.81 33.02
CA ASP A 438 -14.53 21.95 33.21
C ASP A 438 -14.18 20.47 33.40
N ASN A 439 -12.89 20.10 33.39
CA ASN A 439 -12.44 18.71 33.54
C ASN A 439 -13.01 18.06 34.81
N ILE A 440 -13.55 16.85 34.61
CA ILE A 440 -14.09 16.03 35.68
C ILE A 440 -13.05 14.97 36.06
N SER A 441 -12.63 14.99 37.33
CA SER A 441 -11.66 14.01 37.84
C SER A 441 -12.25 13.29 39.05
N GLY A 442 -12.24 11.96 39.05
CA GLY A 442 -12.77 11.16 40.15
C GLY A 442 -12.53 9.67 39.97
N SER A 443 -12.84 8.89 41.00
CA SER A 443 -12.79 7.39 40.92
C SER A 443 -13.91 6.76 40.09
N GLY A 444 -14.93 7.55 39.73
CA GLY A 444 -16.01 7.18 38.85
C GLY A 444 -15.74 7.61 37.42
N LEU A 445 -16.64 8.41 36.85
CA LEU A 445 -16.47 9.03 35.53
C LEU A 445 -15.38 10.11 35.58
N SER A 446 -14.48 10.09 34.62
CA SER A 446 -13.46 11.13 34.41
C SER A 446 -13.54 11.65 32.99
N ILE A 447 -13.60 12.96 32.81
CA ILE A 447 -13.65 13.65 31.51
C ILE A 447 -12.55 14.72 31.49
N LYS A 448 -11.68 14.60 30.48
CA LYS A 448 -10.78 15.66 30.07
C LYS A 448 -11.30 16.23 28.78
N TRP A 449 -11.67 17.50 28.74
CA TRP A 449 -12.24 18.12 27.56
C TRP A 449 -11.17 18.44 26.52
N ALA A 450 -11.59 18.50 25.25
CA ALA A 450 -10.73 18.96 24.16
C ALA A 450 -10.41 20.44 24.32
N ASN A 451 -9.19 20.82 23.98
CA ASN A 451 -8.75 22.19 24.09
C ASN A 451 -7.79 22.58 22.98
N ASP A 452 -7.80 23.85 22.58
CA ASP A 452 -6.83 24.40 21.64
C ASP A 452 -5.54 24.81 22.34
N ALA A 453 -4.44 24.76 21.61
CA ALA A 453 -3.23 25.41 22.01
C ALA A 453 -3.35 26.93 21.82
N VAL A 454 -2.88 27.69 22.78
CA VAL A 454 -2.80 29.15 22.72
C VAL A 454 -1.37 29.59 22.98
N ILE A 455 -0.79 30.29 22.05
CA ILE A 455 0.54 30.90 22.18
C ILE A 455 0.45 32.40 21.93
N LYS A 456 1.42 33.15 22.48
CA LYS A 456 1.65 34.55 22.15
C LYS A 456 3.07 34.67 21.58
N LEU A 457 3.16 34.90 20.25
CA LEU A 457 4.42 35.04 19.53
C LEU A 457 4.60 36.51 19.16
N ASP A 458 5.71 37.11 19.57
CA ASP A 458 6.03 38.52 19.30
C ASP A 458 4.86 39.47 19.67
N GLY A 459 4.14 39.17 20.74
CA GLY A 459 2.99 39.95 21.21
C GLY A 459 1.66 39.58 20.56
N ALA A 460 1.65 38.79 19.46
CA ALA A 460 0.43 38.35 18.82
C ALA A 460 -0.08 37.01 19.39
N GLU A 461 -1.35 36.95 19.77
CA GLU A 461 -1.98 35.72 20.22
C GLU A 461 -2.41 34.87 19.05
N LEU A 462 -2.03 33.61 19.05
CA LEU A 462 -2.33 32.61 18.04
C LEU A 462 -2.94 31.39 18.70
N THR A 463 -3.99 30.85 18.07
CA THR A 463 -4.66 29.62 18.48
C THR A 463 -4.50 28.53 17.44
N GLY A 464 -4.45 27.28 17.90
CA GLY A 464 -4.35 26.13 16.99
C GLY A 464 -4.89 24.85 17.60
N SER A 465 -5.49 24.01 16.78
CA SER A 465 -6.04 22.72 17.19
C SER A 465 -4.96 21.64 17.44
N SER A 466 -3.69 21.95 17.21
CA SER A 466 -2.56 21.06 17.47
C SER A 466 -1.45 21.79 18.23
N ASN A 467 -0.53 21.00 18.83
CA ASN A 467 0.65 21.53 19.51
C ASN A 467 1.78 21.90 18.54
N THR A 468 1.50 21.91 17.23
CA THR A 468 2.45 22.32 16.19
C THR A 468 1.95 23.58 15.50
N PHE A 469 2.73 24.66 15.57
CA PHE A 469 2.45 25.92 14.89
C PHE A 469 3.47 26.15 13.80
N THR A 470 3.01 26.55 12.63
CA THR A 470 3.89 26.99 11.54
C THR A 470 3.58 28.45 11.22
N VAL A 471 4.49 29.34 11.57
CA VAL A 471 4.32 30.78 11.46
C VAL A 471 5.64 31.42 10.95
N ASN A 472 5.56 32.25 9.92
CA ASN A 472 6.72 33.00 9.40
C ASN A 472 7.96 32.13 9.08
N GLY A 473 7.72 30.88 8.64
CA GLY A 473 8.79 29.93 8.36
C GLY A 473 9.36 29.21 9.58
N LEU A 474 8.85 29.49 10.78
CA LEU A 474 9.13 28.73 11.99
C LEU A 474 8.09 27.64 12.19
N THR A 475 8.53 26.45 12.53
CA THR A 475 7.66 25.38 13.04
C THR A 475 8.00 25.14 14.51
N LEU A 476 7.01 25.39 15.35
CA LEU A 476 7.10 25.28 16.81
C LEU A 476 6.34 24.02 17.24
N ASN A 477 7.01 23.13 17.96
CA ASN A 477 6.37 21.97 18.59
C ASN A 477 6.32 22.19 20.10
N LEU A 478 5.13 22.40 20.61
CA LEU A 478 4.88 22.70 22.02
C LEU A 478 4.83 21.39 22.82
N THR A 479 5.55 21.35 23.93
CA THR A 479 5.62 20.21 24.84
C THR A 479 5.23 20.56 26.28
N GLY A 480 5.13 21.86 26.60
CA GLY A 480 4.74 22.35 27.91
C GLY A 480 4.25 23.80 27.88
N THR A 481 3.54 24.22 28.89
CA THR A 481 3.16 25.63 29.08
C THR A 481 4.29 26.39 29.73
N THR A 482 4.29 27.72 29.58
CA THR A 482 5.28 28.62 30.22
C THR A 482 4.77 29.22 31.52
N LEU A 483 3.63 28.74 32.03
CA LEU A 483 3.06 29.22 33.29
C LEU A 483 3.98 28.93 34.46
N ASP A 484 4.44 29.97 35.13
CA ASP A 484 5.08 29.85 36.44
C ASP A 484 3.98 29.68 37.53
N LYS A 485 3.93 28.46 38.07
CA LYS A 485 2.93 28.09 39.08
C LYS A 485 3.07 28.89 40.39
N THR A 486 4.22 29.54 40.62
CA THR A 486 4.49 30.30 41.85
C THR A 486 3.95 31.71 41.73
N THR A 487 4.17 32.34 40.56
CA THR A 487 3.76 33.74 40.32
C THR A 487 2.39 33.83 39.65
N GLY A 488 1.96 32.76 38.91
CA GLY A 488 0.76 32.77 38.09
C GLY A 488 0.93 33.49 36.75
N GLU A 489 2.15 33.91 36.42
CA GLU A 489 2.47 34.61 35.19
C GLU A 489 3.09 33.66 34.16
N TYR A 490 3.03 34.03 32.88
CA TYR A 490 3.66 33.25 31.79
C TYR A 490 5.07 33.77 31.55
N GLU A 491 6.05 32.88 31.61
CA GLU A 491 7.45 33.16 31.27
C GLU A 491 7.61 33.32 29.75
N GLU A 492 8.35 34.35 29.35
CA GLU A 492 8.69 34.63 27.97
C GLU A 492 9.92 33.80 27.55
N ILE A 493 9.75 32.93 26.56
CA ILE A 493 10.82 32.13 25.96
C ILE A 493 11.40 32.89 24.78
N GLN A 494 12.74 32.90 24.65
CA GLN A 494 13.42 33.46 23.50
C GLN A 494 13.69 32.35 22.46
N LEU A 495 13.24 32.58 21.22
CA LEU A 495 13.52 31.74 20.06
C LEU A 495 14.50 32.50 19.17
N ASN A 496 15.69 31.95 18.92
CA ASN A 496 16.68 32.58 18.07
C ASN A 496 16.78 31.82 16.73
N VAL A 497 16.63 32.54 15.63
CA VAL A 497 16.78 32.03 14.26
C VAL A 497 18.07 32.58 13.67
N THR A 498 18.93 31.68 13.26
CA THR A 498 20.22 31.99 12.62
C THR A 498 20.43 31.13 11.39
N ASN A 499 21.41 31.52 10.56
CA ASN A 499 21.85 30.64 9.47
C ASN A 499 22.48 29.37 10.09
N ASP A 500 22.15 28.21 9.54
CA ASP A 500 22.77 26.95 9.95
C ASP A 500 24.04 26.68 9.13
N THR A 501 25.10 27.37 9.52
CA THR A 501 26.40 27.27 8.87
C THR A 501 27.03 25.89 9.03
N ASP A 502 26.74 25.18 10.12
CA ASP A 502 27.25 23.82 10.38
C ASP A 502 26.66 22.81 9.38
N THR A 503 25.35 22.87 9.15
CA THR A 503 24.70 22.00 8.15
C THR A 503 25.19 22.31 6.73
N ALA A 504 25.33 23.57 6.38
CA ALA A 504 25.88 23.98 5.08
C ALA A 504 27.34 23.50 4.92
N TYR A 505 28.18 23.67 5.94
CA TYR A 505 29.56 23.17 5.96
C TYR A 505 29.61 21.65 5.79
N LYS A 506 28.83 20.93 6.57
CA LYS A 506 28.74 19.47 6.48
C LYS A 506 28.33 18.99 5.09
N MET A 507 27.38 19.64 4.44
CA MET A 507 26.95 19.29 3.07
C MET A 507 28.09 19.44 2.07
N VAL A 508 28.88 20.51 2.17
CA VAL A 508 30.06 20.72 1.32
C VAL A 508 31.12 19.64 1.58
N LYS A 509 31.33 19.31 2.84
CA LYS A 509 32.27 18.26 3.25
C LYS A 509 31.86 16.88 2.71
N ASP A 510 30.57 16.53 2.83
CA ASP A 510 30.04 15.28 2.31
C ASP A 510 30.18 15.20 0.78
N PHE A 511 29.91 16.33 0.07
CA PHE A 511 30.14 16.41 -1.37
C PHE A 511 31.62 16.19 -1.73
N VAL A 512 32.55 16.91 -1.08
CA VAL A 512 34.00 16.77 -1.33
C VAL A 512 34.48 15.34 -1.08
N LYS A 513 34.02 14.73 0.00
CA LYS A 513 34.32 13.32 0.31
C LYS A 513 33.85 12.40 -0.83
N LYS A 514 32.59 12.51 -1.25
CA LYS A 514 32.04 11.63 -2.31
C LYS A 514 32.67 11.89 -3.67
N TYR A 515 32.98 13.13 -3.98
CA TYR A 515 33.75 13.49 -5.17
C TYR A 515 35.14 12.83 -5.16
N ASN A 516 35.86 12.91 -4.03
CA ASN A 516 37.20 12.33 -3.89
C ASN A 516 37.18 10.79 -3.97
N GLU A 517 36.19 10.13 -3.33
CA GLU A 517 36.01 8.66 -3.41
C GLU A 517 35.85 8.21 -4.87
N LEU A 518 35.00 8.89 -5.65
CA LEU A 518 34.82 8.59 -7.07
C LEU A 518 36.07 8.88 -7.90
N LEU A 519 36.71 10.01 -7.65
CA LEU A 519 37.90 10.39 -8.39
C LEU A 519 39.05 9.43 -8.14
N GLU A 520 39.21 8.96 -6.91
CA GLU A 520 40.20 7.97 -6.52
C GLU A 520 39.96 6.62 -7.19
N GLU A 521 38.72 6.11 -7.15
CA GLU A 521 38.33 4.87 -7.82
C GLU A 521 38.60 4.93 -9.33
N MET A 522 38.19 6.00 -9.98
CA MET A 522 38.42 6.21 -11.41
C MET A 522 39.93 6.29 -11.74
N ASN A 523 40.70 7.00 -10.93
CA ASN A 523 42.14 7.10 -11.13
C ASN A 523 42.85 5.77 -10.89
N LYS A 524 42.41 4.97 -9.91
CA LYS A 524 42.91 3.61 -9.65
C LYS A 524 42.69 2.73 -10.88
N LEU A 525 41.49 2.72 -11.44
CA LEU A 525 41.16 1.97 -12.66
C LEU A 525 41.96 2.44 -13.87
N TYR A 526 42.09 3.77 -14.05
CA TYR A 526 42.79 4.36 -15.19
C TYR A 526 44.31 4.11 -15.13
N LYS A 527 44.91 4.19 -13.95
CA LYS A 527 46.38 4.01 -13.71
C LYS A 527 46.77 2.57 -13.36
N ALA A 528 45.83 1.66 -13.38
CA ALA A 528 46.06 0.26 -13.01
C ALA A 528 47.29 -0.34 -13.73
N ASP A 529 47.93 -1.31 -13.11
CA ASP A 529 49.05 -2.04 -13.68
C ASP A 529 48.63 -2.83 -14.92
N SER A 530 49.57 -3.07 -15.81
CA SER A 530 49.32 -3.88 -17.00
C SER A 530 49.22 -5.36 -16.67
N ALA A 531 48.16 -6.01 -17.15
CA ALA A 531 48.04 -7.48 -17.10
C ALA A 531 48.56 -8.15 -18.38
N ARG A 532 49.66 -7.61 -18.97
CA ARG A 532 50.23 -8.21 -20.18
C ARG A 532 50.69 -9.63 -19.89
N GLY A 533 50.23 -10.59 -20.70
CA GLY A 533 50.53 -12.02 -20.54
C GLY A 533 49.51 -12.77 -19.68
N TYR A 534 48.52 -12.09 -19.16
CA TYR A 534 47.40 -12.70 -18.46
C TYR A 534 46.16 -12.72 -19.38
N ASP A 535 45.65 -13.90 -19.66
CA ASP A 535 44.41 -14.10 -20.38
C ASP A 535 43.37 -14.82 -19.49
N PRO A 536 42.07 -14.66 -19.75
CA PRO A 536 41.04 -15.44 -19.06
C PRO A 536 41.36 -16.94 -19.12
N LEU A 537 41.21 -17.62 -18.01
CA LEU A 537 41.53 -19.04 -17.90
C LEU A 537 40.51 -19.89 -18.65
N THR A 538 40.98 -20.95 -19.35
CA THR A 538 40.08 -22.00 -19.87
C THR A 538 39.61 -22.90 -18.73
N ASP A 539 38.57 -23.69 -18.95
CA ASP A 539 38.03 -24.62 -17.95
C ASP A 539 39.11 -25.61 -17.52
N GLU A 540 39.92 -26.11 -18.47
CA GLU A 540 41.03 -27.03 -18.17
C GLU A 540 42.11 -26.37 -17.30
N GLN A 541 42.33 -25.06 -17.46
CA GLN A 541 43.28 -24.32 -16.63
C GLN A 541 42.73 -24.07 -15.24
N LYS A 542 41.41 -23.80 -15.12
CA LYS A 542 40.74 -23.62 -13.82
C LYS A 542 40.74 -24.93 -13.02
N GLU A 543 40.51 -26.07 -13.64
CA GLU A 543 40.54 -27.37 -12.99
C GLU A 543 41.93 -27.69 -12.38
N ALA A 544 43.00 -27.10 -12.92
CA ALA A 544 44.37 -27.29 -12.45
C ALA A 544 44.80 -26.27 -11.38
N MET A 545 43.97 -25.35 -10.98
CA MET A 545 44.25 -24.25 -10.03
C MET A 545 43.31 -24.31 -8.86
N THR A 546 43.69 -23.70 -7.75
CA THR A 546 42.81 -23.46 -6.62
C THR A 546 41.92 -22.22 -6.85
N ASP A 547 40.76 -22.14 -6.17
CA ASP A 547 39.87 -21.00 -6.27
C ASP A 547 40.57 -19.67 -5.96
N ASP A 548 41.44 -19.63 -4.98
CA ASP A 548 42.25 -18.46 -4.62
C ASP A 548 43.23 -18.04 -5.73
N GLU A 549 43.80 -18.98 -6.45
CA GLU A 549 44.71 -18.71 -7.57
C GLU A 549 43.92 -18.19 -8.78
N ILE A 550 42.77 -18.79 -9.06
CA ILE A 550 41.84 -18.33 -10.09
C ILE A 550 41.40 -16.91 -9.81
N GLU A 551 40.96 -16.61 -8.59
CA GLU A 551 40.52 -15.28 -8.19
C GLU A 551 41.64 -14.24 -8.35
N LYS A 552 42.82 -14.51 -7.88
CA LYS A 552 43.98 -13.60 -8.03
C LYS A 552 44.38 -13.40 -9.49
N TRP A 553 44.31 -14.46 -10.31
CA TRP A 553 44.60 -14.37 -11.74
C TRP A 553 43.57 -13.50 -12.47
N GLU A 554 42.30 -13.79 -12.26
CA GLU A 554 41.21 -13.05 -12.91
C GLU A 554 41.11 -11.59 -12.42
N THR A 555 41.29 -11.35 -11.11
CA THR A 555 41.35 -10.00 -10.53
C THR A 555 42.44 -9.16 -11.18
N LYS A 556 43.61 -9.70 -11.40
CA LYS A 556 44.72 -8.99 -12.08
C LYS A 556 44.32 -8.57 -13.51
N ILE A 557 43.55 -9.40 -14.21
CA ILE A 557 43.04 -9.02 -15.55
C ILE A 557 41.99 -7.94 -15.40
N LYS A 558 40.99 -8.16 -14.53
CA LYS A 558 39.85 -7.23 -14.32
C LYS A 558 40.34 -5.83 -13.94
N ASP A 559 41.25 -5.74 -13.00
CA ASP A 559 41.85 -4.46 -12.56
C ASP A 559 42.46 -3.67 -13.71
N SER A 560 43.02 -4.34 -14.72
CA SER A 560 43.69 -3.70 -15.85
C SER A 560 42.77 -3.28 -17.01
N LEU A 561 41.48 -3.69 -17.03
CA LEU A 561 40.62 -3.57 -18.20
C LEU A 561 40.28 -2.12 -18.56
N LEU A 562 40.20 -1.21 -17.57
CA LEU A 562 39.99 0.24 -17.80
C LEU A 562 41.30 1.04 -17.77
N ARG A 563 42.43 0.37 -17.80
CA ARG A 563 43.76 1.03 -17.84
C ARG A 563 43.87 1.86 -19.11
N ARG A 564 44.09 3.20 -18.94
CA ARG A 564 44.19 4.17 -20.01
C ARG A 564 42.97 4.22 -20.95
N ASP A 565 41.80 3.93 -20.39
CA ASP A 565 40.54 4.06 -21.13
C ASP A 565 40.21 5.52 -21.41
N ASP A 566 39.95 5.87 -22.69
CA ASP A 566 39.72 7.23 -23.13
C ASP A 566 38.40 7.81 -22.57
N THR A 567 37.39 6.99 -22.42
CA THR A 567 36.08 7.39 -21.85
C THR A 567 36.24 7.75 -20.39
N LEU A 568 36.94 6.90 -19.63
CA LEU A 568 37.25 7.12 -18.21
C LEU A 568 38.11 8.37 -18.01
N SER A 569 39.14 8.55 -18.82
CA SER A 569 39.98 9.78 -18.84
C SER A 569 39.16 11.03 -19.11
N GLY A 570 38.23 10.93 -20.06
CA GLY A 570 37.32 12.04 -20.40
C GLY A 570 36.38 12.42 -19.25
N ILE A 571 35.91 11.46 -18.45
CA ILE A 571 35.07 11.71 -17.26
C ILE A 571 35.93 12.36 -16.16
N ILE A 572 37.09 11.79 -15.83
CA ILE A 572 38.01 12.35 -14.86
C ILE A 572 38.36 13.83 -15.20
N THR A 573 38.66 14.11 -16.47
CA THR A 573 38.99 15.47 -16.93
C THR A 573 37.80 16.41 -16.72
N VAL A 574 36.60 16.00 -17.11
CA VAL A 574 35.38 16.80 -16.96
C VAL A 574 35.11 17.09 -15.49
N MET A 575 35.17 16.08 -14.61
CA MET A 575 34.97 16.27 -13.18
C MET A 575 35.93 17.32 -12.59
N ARG A 576 37.18 17.23 -12.95
CA ARG A 576 38.22 18.17 -12.45
C ARG A 576 38.07 19.59 -13.00
N SER A 577 37.83 19.72 -14.31
CA SER A 577 37.78 21.04 -14.96
C SER A 577 36.51 21.83 -14.68
N SER A 578 35.36 21.15 -14.53
CA SER A 578 34.05 21.79 -14.33
C SER A 578 33.95 22.50 -12.99
N LEU A 579 34.71 22.11 -11.97
CA LEU A 579 34.74 22.77 -10.66
C LEU A 579 35.66 24.00 -10.61
N GLN A 580 36.44 24.31 -11.68
CA GLN A 580 37.34 25.44 -11.74
C GLN A 580 36.68 26.72 -12.28
N THR A 581 35.37 26.87 -12.03
CA THR A 581 34.59 28.06 -12.43
C THR A 581 34.83 29.23 -11.49
N THR A 582 34.59 30.44 -11.99
CA THR A 582 34.58 31.68 -11.20
C THR A 582 33.23 32.34 -11.32
N THR A 583 32.69 32.78 -10.18
CA THR A 583 31.40 33.44 -10.04
C THR A 583 31.59 34.85 -9.61
N GLU A 584 30.84 35.81 -10.17
CA GLU A 584 30.87 37.20 -9.74
C GLU A 584 29.69 37.48 -8.78
N VAL A 585 30.00 37.95 -7.58
CA VAL A 585 29.06 38.41 -6.58
C VAL A 585 29.48 39.77 -6.08
N ASP A 586 28.61 40.76 -6.17
CA ASP A 586 28.85 42.16 -5.78
C ASP A 586 30.12 42.75 -6.38
N GLY A 587 30.40 42.46 -7.68
CA GLY A 587 31.57 42.96 -8.41
C GLY A 587 32.89 42.28 -8.02
N LYS A 588 32.87 41.25 -7.15
CA LYS A 588 34.06 40.44 -6.77
C LYS A 588 33.95 39.06 -7.38
N LYS A 589 35.10 38.54 -7.83
CA LYS A 589 35.17 37.17 -8.39
C LYS A 589 35.58 36.20 -7.31
N TYR A 590 34.81 35.15 -7.20
CA TYR A 590 35.02 34.03 -6.27
C TYR A 590 35.15 32.71 -7.02
N SER A 591 35.88 31.78 -6.44
CA SER A 591 36.00 30.40 -6.90
C SER A 591 36.03 29.48 -5.67
N LEU A 592 35.98 28.14 -5.84
CA LEU A 592 36.11 27.22 -4.72
C LEU A 592 37.36 27.51 -3.88
N SER A 593 38.46 27.88 -4.54
CA SER A 593 39.73 28.22 -3.86
C SER A 593 39.66 29.46 -2.99
N SER A 594 38.71 30.39 -3.26
CA SER A 594 38.49 31.57 -2.43
C SER A 594 37.97 31.23 -1.05
N PHE A 595 37.30 30.07 -0.93
CA PHE A 595 36.75 29.56 0.32
C PHE A 595 37.55 28.38 0.90
N GLY A 596 38.82 28.22 0.46
CA GLY A 596 39.70 27.16 1.00
C GLY A 596 39.41 25.76 0.48
N ILE A 597 38.55 25.60 -0.55
CA ILE A 597 38.32 24.31 -1.21
C ILE A 597 39.30 24.23 -2.38
N ARG A 598 40.37 23.48 -2.23
CA ARG A 598 41.49 23.45 -3.20
C ARG A 598 41.96 22.03 -3.50
N THR A 599 42.61 21.86 -4.64
CA THR A 599 43.35 20.63 -4.93
C THR A 599 44.75 20.74 -4.28
N SER A 600 45.26 19.61 -3.84
CA SER A 600 46.64 19.50 -3.34
C SER A 600 47.64 19.85 -4.43
N SER A 601 48.80 20.38 -4.03
CA SER A 601 49.97 20.53 -4.89
C SER A 601 50.66 19.19 -5.16
N ASP A 602 50.34 18.15 -4.38
CA ASP A 602 50.84 16.80 -4.60
C ASP A 602 50.11 16.17 -5.82
N TYR A 603 50.86 15.97 -6.89
CA TYR A 603 50.31 15.35 -8.11
C TYR A 603 49.90 13.88 -7.92
N THR A 604 50.40 13.22 -6.88
CA THR A 604 50.03 11.81 -6.58
C THR A 604 48.60 11.68 -6.09
N GLU A 605 47.99 12.72 -5.53
CA GLU A 605 46.60 12.78 -5.11
C GLU A 605 45.61 12.92 -6.28
N ASN A 606 46.13 13.12 -7.51
CA ASN A 606 45.33 13.09 -8.73
C ASN A 606 44.20 14.12 -8.79
N GLY A 607 44.32 15.23 -8.06
CA GLY A 607 43.37 16.33 -8.07
C GLY A 607 42.21 16.16 -7.11
N LYS A 608 42.37 15.40 -6.02
CA LYS A 608 41.43 15.42 -4.89
C LYS A 608 41.25 16.85 -4.37
N LEU A 609 40.06 17.11 -3.89
CA LEU A 609 39.70 18.37 -3.23
C LEU A 609 39.92 18.24 -1.72
N HIS A 610 40.45 19.29 -1.13
CA HIS A 610 40.64 19.44 0.30
C HIS A 610 39.94 20.71 0.77
N ILE A 611 39.39 20.65 1.99
CA ILE A 611 38.85 21.82 2.67
C ILE A 611 39.89 22.23 3.73
N TYR A 612 40.55 23.33 3.52
CA TYR A 612 41.58 23.82 4.45
C TYR A 612 40.96 24.10 5.84
N GLY A 613 41.59 23.59 6.86
CA GLY A 613 41.11 23.69 8.24
C GLY A 613 39.97 22.71 8.60
N ASP A 614 39.71 21.71 7.76
CA ASP A 614 38.82 20.61 8.12
C ASP A 614 39.54 19.66 9.10
N GLU A 615 38.92 19.43 10.25
CA GLU A 615 39.48 18.60 11.33
C GLU A 615 39.74 17.14 10.91
N ASP A 616 38.98 16.64 9.93
CA ASP A 616 39.14 15.27 9.38
C ASP A 616 40.16 15.19 8.24
N ASP A 617 40.75 16.30 7.80
CA ASP A 617 41.78 16.32 6.77
C ASP A 617 43.19 16.28 7.42
N GLU A 618 43.85 15.11 7.42
CA GLU A 618 45.15 14.92 8.06
C GLU A 618 46.23 15.88 7.57
N THR A 619 46.11 16.36 6.31
CA THR A 619 47.13 17.21 5.68
C THR A 619 46.88 18.69 5.92
N TYR A 620 45.61 19.11 5.94
CA TYR A 620 45.26 20.53 5.94
C TYR A 620 44.48 21.00 7.17
N SER A 621 44.29 20.11 8.20
CA SER A 621 43.57 20.44 9.45
C SER A 621 44.16 21.61 10.23
N THR A 622 45.47 21.85 10.13
CA THR A 622 46.15 22.97 10.81
C THR A 622 45.97 24.33 10.14
N GLN A 623 45.38 24.37 8.96
CA GLN A 623 45.11 25.61 8.22
C GLN A 623 43.89 26.33 8.77
N THR A 624 43.72 27.62 8.41
CA THR A 624 42.48 28.34 8.75
C THR A 624 41.31 27.81 7.94
N ASN A 625 40.19 27.50 8.61
CA ASN A 625 38.97 27.08 7.93
C ASN A 625 38.26 28.25 7.29
N MET A 626 38.67 28.55 6.04
CA MET A 626 38.15 29.67 5.26
C MET A 626 36.68 29.48 4.86
N LEU A 627 36.23 28.22 4.65
CA LEU A 627 34.86 27.94 4.28
C LEU A 627 33.91 28.24 5.45
N LYS A 628 34.26 27.84 6.65
CA LYS A 628 33.43 28.10 7.84
C LYS A 628 33.33 29.59 8.12
N ALA A 629 34.45 30.30 8.06
CA ALA A 629 34.47 31.75 8.23
C ALA A 629 33.64 32.48 7.14
N ALA A 630 33.75 32.06 5.88
CA ALA A 630 33.00 32.66 4.78
C ALA A 630 31.48 32.38 4.86
N LEU A 631 31.07 31.19 5.36
CA LEU A 631 29.66 30.87 5.61
C LEU A 631 29.03 31.75 6.71
N GLU A 632 29.85 32.22 7.65
CA GLU A 632 29.40 33.14 8.70
C GLU A 632 29.38 34.59 8.20
N GLU A 633 30.40 35.02 7.48
CA GLU A 633 30.59 36.42 7.06
C GLU A 633 29.83 36.79 5.77
N ASN A 634 29.85 35.89 4.77
CA ASN A 634 29.24 36.14 3.45
C ASN A 634 28.62 34.86 2.87
N PRO A 635 27.56 34.34 3.46
CA PRO A 635 26.92 33.10 3.03
C PRO A 635 26.39 33.17 1.59
N GLU A 636 26.01 34.34 1.10
CA GLU A 636 25.49 34.50 -0.26
C GLU A 636 26.58 34.27 -1.32
N ALA A 637 27.78 34.81 -1.10
CA ALA A 637 28.90 34.60 -2.03
C ALA A 637 29.31 33.10 -2.03
N VAL A 638 29.33 32.45 -0.88
CA VAL A 638 29.63 31.02 -0.78
C VAL A 638 28.57 30.21 -1.55
N MET A 639 27.29 30.41 -1.20
CA MET A 639 26.16 29.72 -1.82
C MET A 639 26.17 29.84 -3.34
N LYS A 640 26.28 31.05 -3.87
CA LYS A 640 26.24 31.30 -5.32
C LYS A 640 27.42 30.66 -6.04
N THR A 641 28.62 30.77 -5.47
CA THR A 641 29.83 30.19 -6.07
C THR A 641 29.80 28.66 -6.06
N LEU A 642 29.40 28.05 -4.92
CA LEU A 642 29.31 26.59 -4.82
C LEU A 642 28.21 26.03 -5.71
N ALA A 643 27.05 26.69 -5.76
CA ALA A 643 25.95 26.29 -6.63
C ALA A 643 26.31 26.38 -8.11
N GLU A 644 26.99 27.44 -8.55
CA GLU A 644 27.44 27.58 -9.94
C GLU A 644 28.52 26.55 -10.32
N ALA A 645 29.46 26.26 -9.41
CA ALA A 645 30.43 25.21 -9.62
C ALA A 645 29.75 23.85 -9.74
N GLY A 646 28.79 23.58 -8.88
CA GLY A 646 27.94 22.38 -8.93
C GLY A 646 27.11 22.30 -10.21
N GLN A 647 26.53 23.42 -10.66
CA GLN A 647 25.76 23.45 -11.90
C GLN A 647 26.66 23.18 -13.12
N SER A 648 27.87 23.76 -13.16
CA SER A 648 28.84 23.51 -14.21
C SER A 648 29.21 22.03 -14.32
N LEU A 649 29.46 21.38 -13.17
CA LEU A 649 29.75 19.96 -13.14
C LEU A 649 28.52 19.13 -13.54
N TYR A 650 27.34 19.51 -13.08
CA TYR A 650 26.08 18.83 -13.43
C TYR A 650 25.83 18.87 -14.95
N ASP A 651 25.98 20.01 -15.58
CA ASP A 651 25.80 20.19 -17.03
C ASP A 651 26.81 19.36 -17.82
N ALA A 652 28.07 19.38 -17.37
CA ALA A 652 29.14 18.63 -17.99
C ALA A 652 28.93 17.11 -17.88
N MET A 653 28.49 16.61 -16.72
CA MET A 653 28.12 15.20 -16.53
C MET A 653 26.87 14.84 -17.36
N THR A 654 25.85 15.70 -17.41
CA THR A 654 24.67 15.53 -18.25
C THR A 654 25.05 15.35 -19.72
N LYS A 655 25.98 16.18 -20.20
CA LYS A 655 26.49 16.08 -21.57
C LYS A 655 27.22 14.77 -21.83
N LYS A 656 27.94 14.23 -20.83
CA LYS A 656 28.61 12.94 -20.93
C LYS A 656 27.62 11.74 -20.92
N MET A 657 26.47 11.88 -20.27
CA MET A 657 25.40 10.87 -20.23
C MET A 657 24.40 11.01 -21.38
N ALA A 658 24.61 11.92 -22.31
CA ALA A 658 23.70 12.10 -23.43
C ALA A 658 23.70 10.86 -24.34
N LYS A 659 22.50 10.50 -24.82
CA LYS A 659 22.33 9.39 -25.78
C LYS A 659 23.15 9.64 -27.05
N THR A 660 23.93 8.65 -27.48
CA THR A 660 24.67 8.66 -28.73
C THR A 660 24.34 7.43 -29.58
N SER A 661 24.96 7.29 -30.75
CA SER A 661 24.90 6.04 -31.52
C SER A 661 25.55 4.86 -30.79
N LEU A 662 26.52 5.13 -29.90
CA LEU A 662 27.31 4.14 -29.20
C LEU A 662 26.90 3.93 -27.74
N SER A 663 26.11 4.85 -27.17
CA SER A 663 25.68 4.80 -25.76
C SER A 663 24.17 5.06 -25.58
N SER A 664 23.60 4.44 -24.57
CA SER A 664 22.25 4.71 -24.09
C SER A 664 22.20 6.04 -23.32
N ALA A 665 21.00 6.57 -23.10
CA ALA A 665 20.84 7.72 -22.20
C ALA A 665 21.17 7.31 -20.76
N LEU A 666 21.71 8.24 -19.99
CA LEU A 666 22.10 8.08 -18.58
C LEU A 666 23.24 7.06 -18.34
N THR A 667 24.03 6.79 -19.39
CA THR A 667 25.24 5.98 -19.29
C THR A 667 26.49 6.80 -19.58
N PHE A 668 27.54 6.56 -18.82
CA PHE A 668 28.84 7.23 -18.97
C PHE A 668 29.80 6.49 -19.93
N TYR A 669 29.40 5.35 -20.47
CA TYR A 669 30.23 4.49 -21.34
C TYR A 669 29.45 4.03 -22.57
N ASN A 670 30.15 3.42 -23.53
CA ASN A 670 29.59 3.01 -24.82
C ASN A 670 28.93 1.62 -24.72
N ASP A 671 27.86 1.50 -23.92
CA ASP A 671 27.14 0.25 -23.64
C ASP A 671 26.63 -0.46 -24.92
N LYS A 672 26.06 0.27 -25.87
CA LYS A 672 25.57 -0.32 -27.13
C LYS A 672 26.69 -0.88 -27.98
N LYS A 673 27.82 -0.15 -28.04
CA LYS A 673 28.99 -0.65 -28.77
C LYS A 673 29.53 -1.92 -28.13
N MET A 674 29.57 -2.00 -26.80
CA MET A 674 30.02 -3.20 -26.08
C MET A 674 29.08 -4.39 -26.34
N ASP A 675 27.78 -4.18 -26.31
CA ASP A 675 26.78 -5.21 -26.62
C ASP A 675 26.92 -5.71 -28.07
N ASP A 676 27.11 -4.80 -29.03
CA ASP A 676 27.34 -5.17 -30.43
C ASP A 676 28.65 -5.93 -30.62
N ASP A 677 29.75 -5.50 -29.97
CA ASP A 677 31.03 -6.21 -29.99
C ASP A 677 30.90 -7.63 -29.38
N GLN A 678 30.19 -7.78 -28.27
CA GLN A 678 29.94 -9.07 -27.62
C GLN A 678 29.10 -10.00 -28.53
N LYS A 679 28.04 -9.49 -29.17
CA LYS A 679 27.23 -10.25 -30.13
C LYS A 679 28.09 -10.72 -31.30
N ALA A 680 28.99 -9.86 -31.80
CA ALA A 680 29.92 -10.20 -32.88
C ALA A 680 30.90 -11.31 -32.44
N TYR A 681 31.44 -11.24 -31.22
CA TYR A 681 32.32 -12.30 -30.66
C TYR A 681 31.56 -13.62 -30.52
N LYS A 682 30.35 -13.62 -29.96
CA LYS A 682 29.51 -14.83 -29.82
C LYS A 682 29.25 -15.48 -31.19
N LYS A 683 28.94 -14.69 -32.21
CA LYS A 683 28.77 -15.19 -33.58
C LYS A 683 30.08 -15.78 -34.14
N GLN A 684 31.23 -15.14 -33.88
CA GLN A 684 32.53 -15.65 -34.31
C GLN A 684 32.88 -16.95 -33.61
N ILE A 685 32.61 -17.09 -32.32
CA ILE A 685 32.84 -18.32 -31.55
C ILE A 685 32.04 -19.46 -32.14
N SER A 686 30.72 -19.29 -32.34
CA SER A 686 29.86 -20.31 -32.96
C SER A 686 30.39 -20.74 -34.32
N SER A 687 30.79 -19.81 -35.19
CA SER A 687 31.37 -20.12 -36.49
C SER A 687 32.72 -20.86 -36.42
N LEU A 688 33.52 -20.62 -35.39
CA LEU A 688 34.79 -21.27 -35.18
C LEU A 688 34.60 -22.69 -34.58
N GLU A 689 33.59 -22.88 -33.74
CA GLU A 689 33.15 -24.17 -33.20
C GLU A 689 32.61 -25.08 -34.32
N ASP A 690 31.76 -24.54 -35.20
CA ASP A 690 31.29 -25.31 -36.38
C ASP A 690 32.46 -25.77 -37.27
N LYS A 691 33.42 -24.87 -37.54
CA LYS A 691 34.63 -25.23 -38.32
C LYS A 691 35.55 -26.20 -37.58
N LEU A 692 35.63 -26.15 -36.27
CA LEU A 692 36.36 -27.09 -35.46
C LEU A 692 35.72 -28.49 -35.56
N ASN A 693 34.44 -28.59 -35.38
CA ASN A 693 33.65 -29.80 -35.48
C ASN A 693 33.79 -30.43 -36.87
N ASP A 694 33.66 -29.63 -37.94
CA ASP A 694 33.85 -30.08 -39.34
C ASP A 694 35.28 -30.62 -39.58
N LEU A 695 36.28 -29.96 -38.99
CA LEU A 695 37.66 -30.32 -39.10
C LEU A 695 37.95 -31.64 -38.36
N GLU A 696 37.47 -31.77 -37.13
CA GLU A 696 37.55 -33.00 -36.34
C GLU A 696 36.85 -34.16 -37.07
N ASP A 697 35.65 -33.99 -37.54
CA ASP A 697 34.89 -35.01 -38.27
C ASP A 697 35.63 -35.45 -39.55
N ARG A 698 36.25 -34.49 -40.23
CA ARG A 698 37.09 -34.80 -41.41
C ARG A 698 38.29 -35.65 -41.07
N TYR A 699 39.02 -35.30 -40.02
CA TYR A 699 40.17 -36.08 -39.58
C TYR A 699 39.79 -37.46 -39.02
N TYR A 700 38.73 -37.58 -38.26
CA TYR A 700 38.23 -38.90 -37.82
C TYR A 700 37.79 -39.77 -38.97
N LYS A 701 37.14 -39.21 -40.02
CA LYS A 701 36.81 -39.96 -41.26
C LYS A 701 38.08 -40.46 -41.99
N GLN A 702 39.15 -39.62 -42.05
CA GLN A 702 40.42 -40.01 -42.67
C GLN A 702 41.10 -41.11 -41.87
N PHE A 703 41.18 -40.97 -40.52
CA PHE A 703 41.77 -42.02 -39.67
C PHE A 703 40.93 -43.32 -39.72
N THR A 704 39.63 -43.27 -39.74
CA THR A 704 38.74 -44.43 -39.90
C THR A 704 38.97 -45.13 -41.25
N ALA A 705 39.18 -44.35 -42.31
CA ALA A 705 39.48 -44.92 -43.61
C ALA A 705 40.89 -45.60 -43.65
N MET A 706 41.88 -44.98 -42.99
CA MET A 706 43.22 -45.53 -42.83
C MET A 706 43.21 -46.86 -42.02
N GLU A 707 42.51 -46.88 -40.87
CA GLU A 707 42.30 -48.08 -40.04
C GLU A 707 41.67 -49.23 -40.86
N LYS A 708 40.64 -48.92 -41.62
CA LYS A 708 39.98 -49.90 -42.53
C LYS A 708 40.96 -50.43 -43.59
N ALA A 709 41.80 -49.56 -44.17
CA ALA A 709 42.79 -49.93 -45.13
C ALA A 709 43.87 -50.83 -44.50
N MET A 710 44.35 -50.48 -43.32
CA MET A 710 45.35 -51.26 -42.55
C MET A 710 44.77 -52.64 -42.17
N THR A 711 43.54 -52.71 -41.68
CA THR A 711 42.84 -53.98 -41.39
C THR A 711 42.79 -54.86 -42.64
N LYS A 712 42.48 -54.22 -43.79
CA LYS A 712 42.40 -54.94 -45.07
C LYS A 712 43.78 -55.45 -45.54
N MET A 713 44.83 -54.65 -45.32
CA MET A 713 46.23 -55.05 -45.57
C MET A 713 46.70 -56.15 -44.64
N GLN A 714 46.41 -56.06 -43.31
CA GLN A 714 46.73 -57.11 -42.37
C GLN A 714 46.00 -58.44 -42.69
N ASN A 715 44.71 -58.36 -43.02
CA ASN A 715 43.99 -59.54 -43.44
C ASN A 715 44.56 -60.12 -44.76
N SER A 716 44.97 -59.26 -45.70
CA SER A 716 45.63 -59.69 -46.89
C SER A 716 47.00 -60.31 -46.64
N ALA A 717 47.81 -59.71 -45.75
CA ALA A 717 49.11 -60.24 -45.33
C ALA A 717 48.97 -61.57 -44.57
N SER A 718 47.93 -61.74 -43.71
CA SER A 718 47.65 -63.02 -43.04
C SER A 718 47.24 -64.10 -44.03
N VAL A 719 46.51 -63.76 -45.06
CA VAL A 719 46.14 -64.65 -46.16
C VAL A 719 47.42 -65.07 -46.99
N PHE A 720 48.30 -64.11 -47.28
CA PHE A 720 49.62 -64.41 -47.89
C PHE A 720 50.52 -65.23 -46.95
N GLY A 721 50.53 -64.88 -45.62
CA GLY A 721 51.33 -65.72 -44.66
C GLY A 721 50.77 -67.14 -44.54
N THR A 722 49.52 -67.39 -44.64
CA THR A 722 48.89 -68.72 -44.64
C THR A 722 49.12 -69.42 -45.93
N TYR A 723 49.31 -68.71 -47.05
CA TYR A 723 49.58 -69.32 -48.39
C TYR A 723 51.02 -69.68 -48.60
N TYR A 724 51.99 -68.96 -48.03
CA TYR A 724 53.41 -69.18 -48.16
C TYR A 724 54.06 -69.89 -46.91
N GLY A 725 53.36 -69.88 -45.75
CA GLY A 725 53.82 -70.55 -44.56
C GLY A 725 53.59 -72.07 -44.49
N ASN A 726 52.85 -72.64 -45.39
CA ASN A 726 52.60 -74.12 -45.49
C ASN A 726 53.47 -74.83 -46.45
N ASN A 727 54.55 -74.23 -47.01
CA ASN A 727 55.51 -74.88 -47.94
C ASN A 727 56.94 -74.67 -47.46
N SER A 728 57.28 -75.00 -46.19
CA SER A 728 58.63 -75.22 -45.73
C SER A 728 58.62 -76.31 -44.70
#